data_c65d2afcc10a8e71a46bdb78d9071a2c
#
_entry.id   c65d2afcc10a8e71a46bdb78d9071a2c
#
_cell.length_a   1.000
_cell.length_b   1.000
_cell.length_c   1.000
_cell.angle_alpha   90.00
_cell.angle_beta   90.00
_cell.angle_gamma   90.00
#
_symmetry.space_group_name_H-M   'P 1'
#
loop_
_entity.id
_entity.type
_entity.pdbx_description
1 polymer ?
#
loop_
_entity_poly.entity_id
_entity_poly.type
_entity_poly.pdbx_seq_one_letter_code
_entity_poly.pdbx_strand_id
1 'polypeptide(L)'
;MANKSNNKDTFQTKATEEARKMLDSEKICPIAGIILIGIAIFIILAFLSFLSTGSEDYSEVSDGSPAVENIKNMMGIRGAKISYYLINKCFGFPAFVIPVFMIMAGLKLTKSFRIRLWKWFVYLSLIMLWNSLLFGMIDFEFLDCPFFIRFGGQHGINMFKWMNGQIGTAGVIIFLFISAICYAICLSDETIILLKKLTSLSTYRKKKDKVIIGQQTPEDDERFRDMNNEEENDEEEEELEDESSLSEEIEAEEEAEPEQNPEPAEPIRKPAVTPPDNEPDDDPNVEDEQNVINSQNEEDDANTEVEITDKEPVFDVTAGTSDDAIDPSKPLAPYDPRLDLEFYKFPTLSLLNKMGDNAVTIDQQEQEANKKRITEVLNDFGVEITSIQATVGPTITLYEITLQRGVRISKVASLENDIALSLAALGIRIIAPIPGKGTIGIEVPNKDKKIVSMESIMNTRTFQESKMALPIAFGKTITNEVFMVDLAKAPHMLVAGATGMGKSVGLNAIITSLLYKKHPAELKLVMVDPKKVEFSVYSPIERHFLAKLPDGEDAIITDVTKVVQTLKSLCYEMDMRYDLLKKARVRNIKEYNELFKSRKLNPDNGHRFMPYIVVIIDEFGDLIMTAGKEIELPICRIAQLARAVGIHMIIATQRPTTNIITGTIKANFPARVAFRVAAMMDSRTILDRSGAQQLIGRGDMLYLQGEEPVRVQCAFVDTPEVENICNYIEKQQGYTTAWMLPEVPAEEGGEGGGTGQIDGDIDPMFKEAAQLIVDMQQGSTSLIQRKFSIGYNRAGRIMDQLEKAGIVGPTRGAKPREVLCVDQTDLEMRLSNLNI
;
A
#
# COMPACT_ATOMS: atom_id res chain seq x y z
N MET A 1 -10.36 -54.21 57.14
CA MET A 1 -10.09 -54.18 55.69
C MET A 1 -10.50 -52.84 54.99
N ALA A 2 -10.63 -51.76 55.74
CA ALA A 2 -11.09 -50.49 55.18
C ALA A 2 -10.00 -49.36 54.99
N ASN A 3 -8.73 -49.70 55.26
CA ASN A 3 -7.61 -48.75 55.26
C ASN A 3 -6.63 -48.90 54.07
N LYS A 4 -6.91 -49.76 53.07
CA LYS A 4 -6.04 -49.95 51.89
C LYS A 4 -6.59 -49.36 50.61
N SER A 5 -7.85 -48.88 50.55
CA SER A 5 -8.48 -48.30 49.37
C SER A 5 -8.19 -46.78 49.28
N ASN A 6 -8.16 -46.09 50.41
CA ASN A 6 -7.90 -44.64 50.40
C ASN A 6 -6.47 -44.19 50.04
N ASN A 7 -5.49 -45.10 50.12
CA ASN A 7 -4.10 -44.76 49.81
C ASN A 7 -3.76 -44.91 48.30
N LYS A 8 -4.60 -45.59 47.51
CA LYS A 8 -4.37 -45.69 46.03
C LYS A 8 -4.96 -44.50 45.32
N ASP A 9 -6.08 -43.99 45.75
CA ASP A 9 -6.74 -42.83 45.13
C ASP A 9 -6.00 -41.53 45.41
N THR A 10 -5.39 -41.42 46.63
CA THR A 10 -4.52 -40.26 46.98
C THR A 10 -3.14 -40.35 46.29
N PHE A 11 -2.65 -41.50 45.92
CA PHE A 11 -1.37 -41.65 45.20
C PHE A 11 -1.57 -41.39 43.69
N GLN A 12 -2.74 -41.77 43.13
CA GLN A 12 -3.08 -41.46 41.73
C GLN A 12 -3.41 -39.98 41.52
N THR A 13 -4.09 -39.34 42.49
CA THR A 13 -4.34 -37.87 42.40
C THR A 13 -3.08 -37.06 42.60
N LYS A 14 -2.15 -37.43 43.49
CA LYS A 14 -0.85 -36.76 43.62
C LYS A 14 0.05 -36.98 42.42
N ALA A 15 0.10 -38.16 41.83
CA ALA A 15 0.90 -38.43 40.62
C ALA A 15 0.34 -37.65 39.39
N THR A 16 -0.98 -37.48 39.29
CA THR A 16 -1.60 -36.64 38.24
C THR A 16 -1.39 -35.15 38.50
N GLU A 17 -1.36 -34.70 39.76
CA GLU A 17 -1.02 -33.30 40.09
C GLU A 17 0.48 -33.01 39.90
N GLU A 18 1.37 -33.91 40.26
CA GLU A 18 2.82 -33.77 39.98
C GLU A 18 3.11 -33.81 38.47
N ALA A 19 2.45 -34.70 37.72
CA ALA A 19 2.54 -34.74 36.26
C ALA A 19 1.99 -33.45 35.62
N ARG A 20 0.91 -32.84 36.18
CA ARG A 20 0.37 -31.57 35.74
C ARG A 20 1.30 -30.40 36.09
N LYS A 21 1.93 -30.38 37.26
CA LYS A 21 2.96 -29.39 37.62
C LYS A 21 4.25 -29.53 36.80
N MET A 22 4.66 -30.77 36.41
CA MET A 22 5.76 -30.94 35.46
C MET A 22 5.44 -30.46 34.05
N LEU A 23 4.21 -30.61 33.58
CA LEU A 23 3.75 -30.08 32.28
C LEU A 23 3.64 -28.55 32.26
N ASP A 24 3.42 -27.92 33.41
CA ASP A 24 3.39 -26.45 33.55
C ASP A 24 4.80 -25.82 33.73
N SER A 25 5.87 -26.60 33.68
CA SER A 25 7.20 -26.00 33.75
C SER A 25 7.46 -25.13 32.50
N GLU A 26 7.84 -23.88 32.71
CA GLU A 26 8.03 -22.83 31.67
C GLU A 26 8.95 -23.22 30.50
N LYS A 27 9.73 -24.29 30.67
CA LYS A 27 10.70 -24.78 29.68
C LYS A 27 10.21 -25.98 28.86
N ILE A 28 9.31 -26.83 29.39
CA ILE A 28 8.89 -28.09 28.73
C ILE A 28 7.85 -27.79 27.62
N CYS A 29 6.90 -26.88 27.85
CA CYS A 29 5.89 -26.52 26.86
C CYS A 29 6.47 -25.93 25.55
N PRO A 30 7.41 -24.96 25.58
CA PRO A 30 8.05 -24.48 24.35
C PRO A 30 8.84 -25.56 23.61
N ILE A 31 9.58 -26.42 24.32
CA ILE A 31 10.34 -27.50 23.70
C ILE A 31 9.39 -28.48 22.99
N ALA A 32 8.32 -28.88 23.65
CA ALA A 32 7.29 -29.75 23.06
C ALA A 32 6.63 -29.07 21.82
N GLY A 33 6.40 -27.77 21.89
CA GLY A 33 5.90 -26.98 20.76
C GLY A 33 6.82 -27.00 19.55
N ILE A 34 8.12 -26.79 19.76
CA ILE A 34 9.14 -26.85 18.69
C ILE A 34 9.24 -28.25 18.08
N ILE A 35 9.22 -29.30 18.90
CA ILE A 35 9.23 -30.68 18.42
C ILE A 35 7.99 -30.97 17.58
N LEU A 36 6.83 -30.53 18.01
CA LEU A 36 5.56 -30.71 17.27
C LEU A 36 5.57 -29.99 15.91
N ILE A 37 6.13 -28.80 15.86
CA ILE A 37 6.32 -28.05 14.59
C ILE A 37 7.31 -28.81 13.68
N GLY A 38 8.41 -29.33 14.23
CA GLY A 38 9.38 -30.11 13.46
C GLY A 38 8.76 -31.38 12.85
N ILE A 39 7.92 -32.10 13.60
CA ILE A 39 7.19 -33.29 13.12
C ILE A 39 6.19 -32.85 12.01
N ALA A 40 5.50 -31.73 12.17
CA ALA A 40 4.57 -31.23 11.16
C ALA A 40 5.28 -30.89 9.86
N ILE A 41 6.42 -30.22 9.91
CA ILE A 41 7.26 -29.94 8.74
C ILE A 41 7.73 -31.22 8.06
N PHE A 42 8.19 -32.23 8.84
CA PHE A 42 8.55 -33.53 8.32
C PHE A 42 7.41 -34.18 7.53
N ILE A 43 6.17 -34.14 8.06
CA ILE A 43 4.98 -34.69 7.39
C ILE A 43 4.65 -33.89 6.10
N ILE A 44 4.73 -32.55 6.10
CA ILE A 44 4.51 -31.75 4.91
C ILE A 44 5.52 -32.10 3.82
N LEU A 45 6.80 -32.18 4.14
CA LEU A 45 7.84 -32.53 3.17
C LEU A 45 7.65 -33.95 2.64
N ALA A 46 7.24 -34.90 3.51
CA ALA A 46 6.92 -36.26 3.11
C ALA A 46 5.73 -36.30 2.12
N PHE A 47 4.68 -35.50 2.37
CA PHE A 47 3.51 -35.41 1.50
C PHE A 47 3.85 -34.78 0.15
N LEU A 48 4.60 -33.67 0.15
CA LEU A 48 5.06 -33.02 -1.09
C LEU A 48 5.94 -33.95 -1.92
N SER A 49 6.86 -34.67 -1.30
CA SER A 49 7.68 -35.66 -1.98
C SER A 49 6.83 -36.80 -2.55
N PHE A 50 5.82 -37.28 -1.80
CA PHE A 50 4.94 -38.35 -2.25
C PHE A 50 4.10 -37.96 -3.48
N LEU A 51 3.78 -36.69 -3.68
CA LEU A 51 3.08 -36.23 -4.88
C LEU A 51 3.90 -36.42 -6.15
N SER A 52 5.23 -36.37 -6.05
CA SER A 52 6.14 -36.51 -7.20
C SER A 52 6.73 -37.94 -7.34
N THR A 53 7.04 -38.61 -6.20
CA THR A 53 7.71 -39.93 -6.17
C THR A 53 6.75 -41.09 -5.88
N GLY A 54 5.50 -40.79 -5.48
CA GLY A 54 4.58 -41.80 -4.99
C GLY A 54 4.20 -42.89 -5.98
N SER A 55 4.31 -42.66 -7.30
CA SER A 55 4.06 -43.71 -8.32
C SER A 55 5.12 -44.81 -8.29
N GLU A 56 6.34 -44.46 -7.94
CA GLU A 56 7.47 -45.41 -7.86
C GLU A 56 7.50 -46.06 -6.48
N ASP A 57 7.25 -45.30 -5.40
CA ASP A 57 7.22 -45.77 -4.02
C ASP A 57 5.95 -46.62 -3.71
N TYR A 58 4.88 -46.51 -4.55
CA TYR A 58 3.58 -47.15 -4.29
C TYR A 58 3.68 -48.68 -4.26
N SER A 59 4.38 -49.30 -5.21
CA SER A 59 4.56 -50.76 -5.30
C SER A 59 5.34 -51.31 -4.10
N GLU A 60 6.40 -50.62 -3.73
CA GLU A 60 7.28 -51.01 -2.60
C GLU A 60 6.59 -50.85 -1.23
N VAL A 61 5.78 -49.80 -1.04
CA VAL A 61 5.08 -49.53 0.22
C VAL A 61 3.82 -50.37 0.38
N SER A 62 3.14 -50.76 -0.73
CA SER A 62 1.91 -51.57 -0.69
C SER A 62 2.17 -53.03 -0.30
N ASP A 63 3.32 -53.63 -0.65
CA ASP A 63 3.66 -55.03 -0.47
C ASP A 63 4.26 -55.38 0.90
N GLY A 64 4.38 -54.39 1.78
CA GLY A 64 4.64 -54.59 3.22
C GLY A 64 6.08 -54.77 3.65
N SER A 65 7.03 -55.02 2.74
CA SER A 65 8.46 -55.21 3.05
C SER A 65 9.36 -54.44 2.10
N PRO A 66 9.40 -53.07 2.22
CA PRO A 66 10.16 -52.25 1.30
C PRO A 66 11.67 -52.42 1.47
N ALA A 67 12.39 -52.63 0.36
CA ALA A 67 13.85 -52.54 0.35
C ALA A 67 14.27 -51.07 0.50
N VAL A 68 15.19 -50.77 1.41
CA VAL A 68 15.59 -49.39 1.78
C VAL A 68 16.16 -48.62 0.62
N GLU A 69 16.76 -49.34 -0.36
CA GLU A 69 17.47 -48.73 -1.50
C GLU A 69 16.56 -48.24 -2.63
N ASN A 70 15.27 -48.63 -2.67
CA ASN A 70 14.36 -48.29 -3.78
C ASN A 70 13.40 -47.15 -3.50
N ILE A 71 13.36 -46.61 -2.26
CA ILE A 71 12.41 -45.54 -1.91
C ILE A 71 12.98 -44.17 -2.24
N LYS A 72 12.25 -43.42 -3.10
CA LYS A 72 12.62 -42.08 -3.58
C LYS A 72 12.02 -40.94 -2.75
N ASN A 73 11.16 -41.24 -1.76
CA ASN A 73 10.59 -40.19 -0.92
C ASN A 73 11.69 -39.48 -0.12
N MET A 74 11.71 -38.15 -0.16
CA MET A 74 12.72 -37.30 0.48
C MET A 74 12.86 -37.55 1.99
N MET A 75 11.78 -38.00 2.66
CA MET A 75 11.75 -38.33 4.09
C MET A 75 11.95 -39.83 4.33
N GLY A 76 12.42 -40.61 3.34
CA GLY A 76 12.70 -42.03 3.42
C GLY A 76 11.48 -42.91 3.65
N ILE A 77 11.70 -44.16 4.08
CA ILE A 77 10.63 -45.16 4.26
C ILE A 77 9.49 -44.67 5.16
N ARG A 78 9.82 -43.99 6.26
CA ARG A 78 8.81 -43.54 7.23
C ARG A 78 7.94 -42.42 6.59
N GLY A 79 8.54 -41.52 5.83
CA GLY A 79 7.83 -40.49 5.07
C GLY A 79 6.89 -41.10 4.03
N ALA A 80 7.38 -42.04 3.22
CA ALA A 80 6.58 -42.76 2.22
C ALA A 80 5.39 -43.51 2.84
N LYS A 81 5.60 -44.25 3.94
CA LYS A 81 4.54 -45.00 4.66
C LYS A 81 3.47 -44.06 5.24
N ILE A 82 3.88 -42.98 5.91
CA ILE A 82 2.93 -41.98 6.49
C ILE A 82 2.13 -41.31 5.38
N SER A 83 2.78 -40.92 4.30
CA SER A 83 2.10 -40.26 3.16
C SER A 83 1.11 -41.20 2.48
N TYR A 84 1.52 -42.45 2.19
CA TYR A 84 0.64 -43.45 1.61
C TYR A 84 -0.58 -43.72 2.50
N TYR A 85 -0.36 -43.90 3.83
CA TYR A 85 -1.45 -44.17 4.76
C TYR A 85 -2.44 -43.00 4.86
N LEU A 86 -1.95 -41.73 5.08
CA LEU A 86 -2.81 -40.59 5.30
C LEU A 86 -3.47 -40.08 3.99
N ILE A 87 -2.76 -40.17 2.87
CA ILE A 87 -3.31 -39.72 1.56
C ILE A 87 -4.15 -40.81 0.93
N ASN A 88 -3.62 -42.02 0.69
CA ASN A 88 -4.37 -43.03 -0.07
C ASN A 88 -5.35 -43.84 0.78
N LYS A 89 -4.98 -44.22 2.01
CA LYS A 89 -5.85 -45.06 2.89
C LYS A 89 -6.81 -44.25 3.75
N CYS A 90 -6.49 -42.95 4.06
CA CYS A 90 -7.35 -42.14 4.92
C CYS A 90 -8.08 -41.06 4.08
N PHE A 91 -7.66 -39.82 4.13
CA PHE A 91 -8.46 -38.66 3.77
C PHE A 91 -8.15 -38.04 2.40
N GLY A 92 -7.13 -38.51 1.69
CA GLY A 92 -6.70 -37.92 0.42
C GLY A 92 -5.91 -36.62 0.59
N PHE A 93 -6.03 -35.72 -0.37
CA PHE A 93 -5.44 -34.37 -0.32
C PHE A 93 -5.80 -33.59 0.96
N PRO A 94 -7.03 -33.67 1.48
CA PRO A 94 -7.38 -33.05 2.76
C PRO A 94 -6.53 -33.46 3.97
N ALA A 95 -5.76 -34.53 3.89
CA ALA A 95 -4.81 -34.92 4.95
C ALA A 95 -3.76 -33.83 5.28
N PHE A 96 -3.48 -32.88 4.36
CA PHE A 96 -2.62 -31.72 4.60
C PHE A 96 -3.10 -30.82 5.74
N VAL A 97 -4.38 -30.89 6.11
CA VAL A 97 -4.93 -30.16 7.27
C VAL A 97 -4.32 -30.66 8.59
N ILE A 98 -3.90 -31.91 8.68
CA ILE A 98 -3.31 -32.50 9.91
C ILE A 98 -2.02 -31.79 10.32
N PRO A 99 -0.99 -31.69 9.47
CA PRO A 99 0.23 -30.96 9.85
C PRO A 99 -0.01 -29.46 10.06
N VAL A 100 -0.97 -28.84 9.37
CA VAL A 100 -1.35 -27.44 9.63
C VAL A 100 -1.87 -27.28 11.06
N PHE A 101 -2.76 -28.16 11.52
CA PHE A 101 -3.23 -28.14 12.90
C PHE A 101 -2.09 -28.40 13.91
N MET A 102 -1.15 -29.31 13.59
CA MET A 102 0.02 -29.55 14.43
C MET A 102 0.91 -28.31 14.57
N ILE A 103 1.11 -27.53 13.50
CA ILE A 103 1.83 -26.24 13.55
C ILE A 103 1.10 -25.26 14.47
N MET A 104 -0.22 -25.12 14.33
CA MET A 104 -1.02 -24.23 15.19
C MET A 104 -0.94 -24.64 16.66
N ALA A 105 -0.98 -25.94 16.95
CA ALA A 105 -0.83 -26.48 18.29
C ALA A 105 0.58 -26.21 18.85
N GLY A 106 1.62 -26.40 18.03
CA GLY A 106 3.00 -26.10 18.40
C GLY A 106 3.21 -24.60 18.68
N LEU A 107 2.65 -23.70 17.86
CA LEU A 107 2.71 -22.25 18.08
C LEU A 107 1.99 -21.82 19.37
N LYS A 108 0.92 -22.48 19.75
CA LYS A 108 0.29 -22.24 21.06
C LYS A 108 1.16 -22.71 22.22
N LEU A 109 1.78 -23.90 22.11
CA LEU A 109 2.65 -24.44 23.14
C LEU A 109 3.90 -23.57 23.35
N THR A 110 4.42 -22.94 22.31
CA THR A 110 5.53 -21.97 22.41
C THR A 110 5.10 -20.60 22.97
N LYS A 111 3.83 -20.43 23.35
CA LYS A 111 3.24 -19.17 23.83
C LYS A 111 3.36 -17.98 22.84
N SER A 112 3.69 -18.24 21.58
CA SER A 112 3.84 -17.20 20.54
C SER A 112 2.50 -16.62 20.11
N PHE A 113 1.41 -17.40 20.16
CA PHE A 113 0.07 -16.96 19.75
C PHE A 113 -1.02 -17.43 20.70
N ARG A 114 -2.02 -16.57 20.97
CA ARG A 114 -3.22 -16.93 21.74
C ARG A 114 -4.28 -17.51 20.80
N ILE A 115 -4.24 -18.83 20.55
CA ILE A 115 -5.17 -19.53 19.67
C ILE A 115 -6.11 -20.41 20.50
N ARG A 116 -7.43 -20.35 20.25
CA ARG A 116 -8.43 -21.27 20.83
C ARG A 116 -8.39 -22.60 20.04
N LEU A 117 -7.45 -23.53 20.38
CA LEU A 117 -7.21 -24.77 19.64
C LEU A 117 -8.46 -25.64 19.45
N TRP A 118 -9.37 -25.67 20.44
CA TRP A 118 -10.58 -26.50 20.35
C TRP A 118 -11.50 -26.06 19.21
N LYS A 119 -11.71 -24.72 19.04
CA LYS A 119 -12.50 -24.20 17.91
C LYS A 119 -11.85 -24.56 16.58
N TRP A 120 -10.55 -24.34 16.44
CA TRP A 120 -9.83 -24.65 15.21
C TRP A 120 -9.75 -26.15 14.93
N PHE A 121 -9.64 -27.00 15.95
CA PHE A 121 -9.70 -28.44 15.79
C PHE A 121 -11.01 -28.89 15.14
N VAL A 122 -12.15 -28.39 15.66
CA VAL A 122 -13.48 -28.71 15.11
C VAL A 122 -13.61 -28.23 13.67
N TYR A 123 -13.25 -26.96 13.40
CA TYR A 123 -13.35 -26.39 12.05
C TYR A 123 -12.44 -27.12 11.05
N LEU A 124 -11.19 -27.35 11.37
CA LEU A 124 -10.25 -28.04 10.49
C LEU A 124 -10.64 -29.50 10.25
N SER A 125 -11.19 -30.18 11.27
CA SER A 125 -11.67 -31.54 11.12
C SER A 125 -12.90 -31.61 10.19
N LEU A 126 -13.85 -30.69 10.35
CA LEU A 126 -15.02 -30.62 9.49
C LEU A 126 -14.64 -30.33 8.04
N ILE A 127 -13.73 -29.35 7.79
CA ILE A 127 -13.30 -29.02 6.44
C ILE A 127 -12.51 -30.17 5.79
N MET A 128 -11.74 -30.94 6.58
CA MET A 128 -11.01 -32.10 6.11
C MET A 128 -11.97 -33.21 5.66
N LEU A 129 -13.00 -33.50 6.47
CA LEU A 129 -14.01 -34.52 6.13
C LEU A 129 -14.87 -34.10 4.93
N TRP A 130 -15.27 -32.83 4.88
CA TRP A 130 -16.04 -32.27 3.79
C TRP A 130 -15.30 -32.31 2.46
N ASN A 131 -14.03 -31.85 2.43
CA ASN A 131 -13.20 -31.94 1.24
C ASN A 131 -12.89 -33.39 0.83
N SER A 132 -12.69 -34.28 1.80
CA SER A 132 -12.49 -35.73 1.51
C SER A 132 -13.72 -36.31 0.79
N LEU A 133 -14.94 -35.97 1.20
CA LEU A 133 -16.19 -36.38 0.53
C LEU A 133 -16.30 -35.76 -0.86
N LEU A 134 -16.04 -34.47 -1.04
CA LEU A 134 -16.06 -33.78 -2.32
C LEU A 134 -15.10 -34.41 -3.33
N PHE A 135 -13.82 -34.59 -2.93
CA PHE A 135 -12.83 -35.24 -3.78
C PHE A 135 -13.13 -36.72 -4.02
N GLY A 136 -13.73 -37.42 -3.03
CA GLY A 136 -14.17 -38.79 -3.20
C GLY A 136 -15.29 -38.94 -4.24
N MET A 137 -16.18 -37.94 -4.36
CA MET A 137 -17.18 -37.86 -5.43
C MET A 137 -16.49 -37.67 -6.79
N ILE A 138 -15.51 -36.77 -6.87
CA ILE A 138 -14.76 -36.52 -8.12
C ILE A 138 -13.97 -37.74 -8.53
N ASP A 139 -13.29 -38.42 -7.61
CA ASP A 139 -12.53 -39.65 -7.88
C ASP A 139 -13.44 -40.77 -8.41
N PHE A 140 -14.70 -40.85 -7.96
CA PHE A 140 -15.63 -41.89 -8.34
C PHE A 140 -16.38 -41.62 -9.65
N GLU A 141 -16.83 -40.38 -9.90
CA GLU A 141 -17.67 -40.04 -11.04
C GLU A 141 -16.86 -39.60 -12.29
N PHE A 142 -15.68 -38.98 -12.10
CA PHE A 142 -14.99 -38.32 -13.20
C PHE A 142 -13.61 -38.91 -13.53
N LEU A 143 -13.01 -39.69 -12.64
CA LEU A 143 -11.65 -40.21 -12.81
C LEU A 143 -11.68 -41.75 -12.94
N ASP A 144 -12.03 -42.24 -14.12
CA ASP A 144 -11.88 -43.66 -14.50
C ASP A 144 -10.40 -44.06 -14.80
N CYS A 145 -9.44 -43.21 -14.46
CA CYS A 145 -8.03 -43.48 -14.68
C CYS A 145 -7.33 -44.04 -13.42
N PRO A 146 -6.44 -44.99 -13.55
CA PRO A 146 -5.65 -45.55 -12.44
C PRO A 146 -4.58 -44.57 -12.01
N PHE A 147 -4.96 -43.45 -11.41
CA PHE A 147 -4.00 -42.58 -10.73
C PHE A 147 -3.53 -43.28 -9.45
N PHE A 148 -2.22 -43.22 -9.19
CA PHE A 148 -1.63 -43.78 -7.95
C PHE A 148 -2.06 -43.01 -6.70
N ILE A 149 -2.57 -41.77 -6.84
CA ILE A 149 -3.11 -40.94 -5.75
C ILE A 149 -4.64 -40.91 -5.84
N ARG A 150 -5.29 -41.19 -4.71
CA ARG A 150 -6.75 -40.98 -4.53
C ARG A 150 -6.95 -39.63 -3.87
N PHE A 151 -7.50 -38.67 -4.59
CA PHE A 151 -7.67 -37.30 -4.12
C PHE A 151 -8.56 -37.17 -2.88
N GLY A 152 -9.65 -37.97 -2.82
CA GLY A 152 -10.52 -38.07 -1.64
C GLY A 152 -10.07 -39.09 -0.59
N GLY A 153 -9.08 -39.89 -0.92
CA GLY A 153 -8.66 -41.05 -0.16
C GLY A 153 -9.73 -42.14 -0.05
N GLN A 154 -9.42 -43.22 0.66
CA GLN A 154 -10.41 -44.32 0.82
C GLN A 154 -11.63 -43.86 1.63
N HIS A 155 -11.47 -42.93 2.60
CA HIS A 155 -12.57 -42.40 3.38
C HIS A 155 -13.58 -41.64 2.50
N GLY A 156 -13.10 -40.73 1.66
CA GLY A 156 -14.00 -39.97 0.77
C GLY A 156 -14.78 -40.83 -0.19
N ILE A 157 -14.10 -41.79 -0.85
CA ILE A 157 -14.75 -42.74 -1.79
C ILE A 157 -15.80 -43.60 -1.07
N ASN A 158 -15.47 -44.14 0.11
CA ASN A 158 -16.42 -44.99 0.84
C ASN A 158 -17.62 -44.20 1.35
N MET A 159 -17.39 -42.96 1.85
CA MET A 159 -18.45 -42.10 2.33
C MET A 159 -19.36 -41.66 1.17
N PHE A 160 -18.79 -41.33 0.02
CA PHE A 160 -19.57 -41.01 -1.19
C PHE A 160 -20.38 -42.21 -1.63
N LYS A 161 -19.81 -43.41 -1.75
CA LYS A 161 -20.55 -44.65 -2.12
C LYS A 161 -21.70 -44.92 -1.19
N TRP A 162 -21.50 -44.76 0.12
CA TRP A 162 -22.55 -44.95 1.12
C TRP A 162 -23.69 -43.93 0.95
N MET A 163 -23.35 -42.64 0.85
CA MET A 163 -24.33 -41.57 0.65
C MET A 163 -25.04 -41.66 -0.69
N ASN A 164 -24.31 -42.00 -1.78
CA ASN A 164 -24.89 -42.15 -3.10
C ASN A 164 -25.92 -43.32 -3.11
N GLY A 165 -25.65 -44.38 -2.38
CA GLY A 165 -26.61 -45.50 -2.19
C GLY A 165 -27.90 -45.11 -1.43
N GLN A 166 -27.88 -44.05 -0.61
CA GLN A 166 -29.02 -43.58 0.17
C GLN A 166 -29.83 -42.46 -0.50
N ILE A 167 -29.15 -41.45 -1.05
CA ILE A 167 -29.80 -40.22 -1.56
C ILE A 167 -29.49 -39.91 -3.03
N GLY A 168 -28.70 -40.77 -3.70
CA GLY A 168 -28.29 -40.57 -5.08
C GLY A 168 -27.25 -39.44 -5.26
N THR A 169 -26.57 -39.36 -6.41
CA THR A 169 -25.53 -38.37 -6.70
C THR A 169 -26.04 -36.92 -6.58
N ALA A 170 -27.25 -36.63 -7.08
CA ALA A 170 -27.90 -35.33 -6.97
C ALA A 170 -28.12 -34.91 -5.49
N GLY A 171 -28.52 -35.88 -4.64
CA GLY A 171 -28.71 -35.64 -3.21
C GLY A 171 -27.38 -35.31 -2.49
N VAL A 172 -26.30 -35.99 -2.86
CA VAL A 172 -24.97 -35.71 -2.30
C VAL A 172 -24.49 -34.32 -2.71
N ILE A 173 -24.70 -33.88 -3.96
CA ILE A 173 -24.34 -32.54 -4.42
C ILE A 173 -25.12 -31.47 -3.65
N ILE A 174 -26.43 -31.64 -3.45
CA ILE A 174 -27.25 -30.72 -2.66
C ILE A 174 -26.77 -30.69 -1.22
N PHE A 175 -26.45 -31.84 -0.61
CA PHE A 175 -25.90 -31.90 0.76
C PHE A 175 -24.56 -31.16 0.88
N LEU A 176 -23.63 -31.34 -0.08
CA LEU A 176 -22.37 -30.66 -0.13
C LEU A 176 -22.54 -29.14 -0.24
N PHE A 177 -23.52 -28.70 -1.07
CA PHE A 177 -23.79 -27.29 -1.26
C PHE A 177 -24.38 -26.64 0.00
N ILE A 178 -25.39 -27.26 0.62
CA ILE A 178 -25.99 -26.76 1.87
C ILE A 178 -24.97 -26.72 3.02
N SER A 179 -24.20 -27.82 3.19
CA SER A 179 -23.19 -27.89 4.24
C SER A 179 -22.04 -26.89 4.04
N ALA A 180 -21.68 -26.54 2.78
CA ALA A 180 -20.73 -25.49 2.48
C ALA A 180 -21.23 -24.12 2.91
N ILE A 181 -22.53 -23.83 2.64
CA ILE A 181 -23.16 -22.57 3.07
C ILE A 181 -23.19 -22.49 4.61
N CYS A 182 -23.65 -23.55 5.29
CA CYS A 182 -23.65 -23.59 6.76
C CYS A 182 -22.24 -23.40 7.34
N TYR A 183 -21.23 -24.02 6.73
CA TYR A 183 -19.84 -23.87 7.15
C TYR A 183 -19.31 -22.45 6.94
N ALA A 184 -19.66 -21.81 5.81
CA ALA A 184 -19.28 -20.42 5.51
C ALA A 184 -19.93 -19.42 6.48
N ILE A 185 -21.17 -19.66 6.90
CA ILE A 185 -21.87 -18.86 7.93
C ILE A 185 -21.16 -18.97 9.28
N CYS A 186 -20.71 -20.17 9.66
CA CYS A 186 -19.98 -20.39 10.91
C CYS A 186 -18.56 -19.77 10.92
N LEU A 187 -17.98 -19.45 9.76
CA LEU A 187 -16.65 -18.89 9.62
C LEU A 187 -16.61 -17.37 9.55
N SER A 188 -17.67 -16.72 9.02
CA SER A 188 -17.69 -15.29 8.76
C SER A 188 -19.09 -14.71 8.80
N ASP A 189 -19.27 -13.67 9.59
CA ASP A 189 -20.54 -12.93 9.70
C ASP A 189 -20.90 -12.21 8.39
N GLU A 190 -19.92 -11.91 7.54
CA GLU A 190 -20.15 -11.32 6.20
C GLU A 190 -20.95 -12.23 5.28
N THR A 191 -20.91 -13.54 5.49
CA THR A 191 -21.68 -14.51 4.69
C THR A 191 -23.19 -14.37 4.91
N ILE A 192 -23.61 -13.98 6.12
CA ILE A 192 -25.00 -13.71 6.48
C ILE A 192 -25.50 -12.48 5.70
N ILE A 193 -24.67 -11.43 5.63
CA ILE A 193 -24.98 -10.19 4.91
C ILE A 193 -25.15 -10.47 3.40
N LEU A 194 -24.29 -11.33 2.86
CA LEU A 194 -24.35 -11.72 1.43
C LEU A 194 -25.61 -12.53 1.11
N LEU A 195 -26.03 -13.43 2.01
CA LEU A 195 -27.27 -14.21 1.91
C LEU A 195 -28.51 -13.31 2.03
N LYS A 196 -28.52 -12.37 2.97
CA LYS A 196 -29.59 -11.35 3.11
C LYS A 196 -29.70 -10.50 1.81
N LYS A 197 -28.59 -10.08 1.20
CA LYS A 197 -28.59 -9.38 -0.10
C LYS A 197 -29.11 -10.22 -1.26
N LEU A 198 -28.80 -11.50 -1.34
CA LEU A 198 -29.26 -12.41 -2.39
C LEU A 198 -30.77 -12.68 -2.28
N THR A 199 -31.30 -12.80 -1.06
CA THR A 199 -32.74 -12.97 -0.81
C THR A 199 -33.51 -11.66 -1.05
N SER A 200 -32.95 -10.50 -0.73
CA SER A 200 -33.58 -9.19 -0.97
C SER A 200 -33.67 -8.84 -2.46
N LEU A 201 -32.69 -9.22 -3.29
CA LEU A 201 -32.72 -9.04 -4.74
C LEU A 201 -33.86 -9.82 -5.41
N SER A 202 -34.24 -10.99 -4.87
CA SER A 202 -35.38 -11.78 -5.34
C SER A 202 -36.71 -11.08 -5.04
N THR A 203 -36.82 -10.40 -3.89
CA THR A 203 -38.02 -9.66 -3.47
C THR A 203 -38.20 -8.37 -4.27
N TYR A 204 -37.07 -7.70 -4.62
CA TYR A 204 -37.10 -6.49 -5.44
C TYR A 204 -37.51 -6.76 -6.90
N ARG A 205 -37.18 -7.90 -7.45
CA ARG A 205 -37.63 -8.32 -8.81
C ARG A 205 -39.12 -8.58 -8.86
N LYS A 206 -39.71 -9.17 -7.80
CA LYS A 206 -41.17 -9.41 -7.71
C LYS A 206 -41.95 -8.11 -7.51
N LYS A 207 -41.42 -7.07 -6.90
CA LYS A 207 -42.02 -5.74 -6.74
C LYS A 207 -42.02 -4.92 -8.05
N LYS A 208 -41.04 -5.12 -8.95
CA LYS A 208 -40.94 -4.37 -10.21
C LYS A 208 -41.94 -4.82 -11.27
N ASP A 209 -42.38 -6.07 -11.22
CA ASP A 209 -43.39 -6.60 -12.16
C ASP A 209 -44.86 -6.29 -11.76
N LYS A 210 -45.08 -5.66 -10.57
CA LYS A 210 -46.40 -5.27 -10.05
C LYS A 210 -46.76 -3.79 -10.17
N VAL A 211 -45.84 -2.93 -10.64
CA VAL A 211 -46.05 -1.46 -10.68
C VAL A 211 -46.14 -0.99 -12.16
N ILE A 212 -46.95 -1.62 -12.93
CA ILE A 212 -47.43 -1.01 -14.18
C ILE A 212 -48.92 -1.34 -14.28
N ILE A 213 -49.75 -0.51 -13.74
CA ILE A 213 -51.15 -0.18 -14.02
C ILE A 213 -51.78 0.40 -12.74
N GLY A 214 -51.95 1.71 -12.66
CA GLY A 214 -52.77 2.41 -11.67
C GLY A 214 -52.35 3.88 -11.47
N GLN A 215 -53.21 4.82 -11.85
CA GLN A 215 -53.08 6.25 -11.61
C GLN A 215 -53.09 6.54 -10.11
N GLN A 216 -52.13 7.28 -9.63
CA GLN A 216 -51.97 7.73 -8.25
C GLN A 216 -52.89 8.92 -7.95
N THR A 217 -53.60 8.87 -6.83
CA THR A 217 -54.29 9.99 -6.21
C THR A 217 -53.52 10.44 -4.94
N PRO A 218 -53.67 11.72 -4.52
CA PRO A 218 -52.80 12.30 -3.49
C PRO A 218 -52.92 11.75 -2.08
N GLU A 219 -53.81 10.79 -1.82
CA GLU A 219 -54.02 10.19 -0.50
C GLU A 219 -53.12 8.98 -0.20
N ASP A 220 -52.33 8.51 -1.20
CA ASP A 220 -51.48 7.34 -1.01
C ASP A 220 -50.07 7.71 -0.48
N ASP A 221 -49.70 9.00 -0.47
CA ASP A 221 -48.36 9.45 -0.05
C ASP A 221 -48.21 9.52 1.49
N GLU A 222 -49.30 9.72 2.27
CA GLU A 222 -49.22 9.73 3.73
C GLU A 222 -49.12 8.31 4.32
N ARG A 223 -49.74 7.32 3.70
CA ARG A 223 -49.65 5.91 4.15
C ARG A 223 -48.29 5.26 3.93
N PHE A 224 -47.51 5.77 2.98
CA PHE A 224 -46.14 5.27 2.73
C PHE A 224 -45.09 5.87 3.66
N ARG A 225 -45.35 7.02 4.25
CA ARG A 225 -44.45 7.62 5.25
C ARG A 225 -44.56 6.94 6.62
N ASP A 226 -45.77 6.55 7.02
CA ASP A 226 -45.99 5.89 8.31
C ASP A 226 -45.47 4.44 8.33
N MET A 227 -45.49 3.73 7.18
CA MET A 227 -44.93 2.35 7.10
C MET A 227 -43.41 2.31 7.08
N ASN A 228 -42.73 3.37 6.57
CA ASN A 228 -41.27 3.42 6.60
C ASN A 228 -40.72 3.86 7.96
N ASN A 229 -41.48 4.59 8.76
CA ASN A 229 -41.09 4.99 10.11
C ASN A 229 -41.25 3.87 11.14
N GLU A 230 -42.17 2.91 10.92
CA GLU A 230 -42.28 1.72 11.76
C GLU A 230 -41.22 0.66 11.48
N GLU A 231 -40.75 0.50 10.23
CA GLU A 231 -39.65 -0.41 9.91
C GLU A 231 -38.25 0.12 10.33
N GLU A 232 -38.06 1.46 10.42
CA GLU A 232 -36.78 2.03 10.93
C GLU A 232 -36.70 2.01 12.48
N ASN A 233 -37.82 2.03 13.19
CA ASN A 233 -37.81 1.95 14.62
C ASN A 233 -37.64 0.51 15.15
N ASP A 234 -38.14 -0.50 14.43
CA ASP A 234 -37.98 -1.92 14.81
C ASP A 234 -36.52 -2.42 14.56
N GLU A 235 -35.78 -1.84 13.57
CA GLU A 235 -34.36 -2.18 13.36
C GLU A 235 -33.42 -1.49 14.36
N GLU A 236 -33.78 -0.32 14.92
CA GLU A 236 -33.00 0.34 15.97
C GLU A 236 -33.21 -0.28 17.37
N GLU A 237 -34.38 -0.88 17.65
CA GLU A 237 -34.62 -1.60 18.91
C GLU A 237 -33.96 -3.00 18.95
N GLU A 238 -33.83 -3.71 17.81
CA GLU A 238 -33.08 -4.98 17.74
C GLU A 238 -31.54 -4.79 17.82
N GLU A 239 -30.97 -3.66 17.35
CA GLU A 239 -29.56 -3.38 17.53
C GLU A 239 -29.18 -2.96 18.96
N LEU A 240 -30.13 -2.42 19.74
CA LEU A 240 -29.89 -2.02 21.12
C LEU A 240 -30.01 -3.19 22.12
N GLU A 241 -30.79 -4.24 21.84
CA GLU A 241 -30.85 -5.43 22.68
C GLU A 241 -29.63 -6.37 22.49
N ASP A 242 -28.99 -6.40 21.31
CA ASP A 242 -27.76 -7.18 21.06
C ASP A 242 -26.49 -6.56 21.66
N GLU A 243 -26.43 -5.23 21.86
CA GLU A 243 -25.30 -4.59 22.55
C GLU A 243 -25.39 -4.73 24.08
N SER A 244 -26.61 -4.84 24.66
CA SER A 244 -26.79 -5.00 26.09
C SER A 244 -26.44 -6.41 26.59
N SER A 245 -26.62 -7.44 25.79
CA SER A 245 -26.25 -8.81 26.14
C SER A 245 -24.72 -9.09 26.02
N LEU A 246 -23.99 -8.29 25.26
CA LEU A 246 -22.52 -8.42 25.16
C LEU A 246 -21.76 -7.71 26.29
N SER A 247 -22.39 -6.74 26.97
CA SER A 247 -21.77 -6.02 28.08
C SER A 247 -21.86 -6.79 29.41
N GLU A 248 -22.90 -7.60 29.60
CA GLU A 248 -23.05 -8.40 30.82
C GLU A 248 -22.13 -9.66 30.85
N GLU A 249 -21.72 -10.23 29.72
CA GLU A 249 -20.75 -11.34 29.68
C GLU A 249 -19.29 -10.89 29.92
N ILE A 250 -18.97 -9.60 29.86
CA ILE A 250 -17.60 -9.10 30.06
C ILE A 250 -17.37 -8.73 31.54
N GLU A 251 -18.40 -8.38 32.32
CA GLU A 251 -18.29 -8.06 33.76
C GLU A 251 -18.22 -9.29 34.67
N ALA A 252 -18.61 -10.47 34.20
CA ALA A 252 -18.62 -11.70 35.01
C ALA A 252 -17.28 -12.48 35.07
N GLU A 253 -16.26 -12.12 34.28
CA GLU A 253 -14.95 -12.78 34.27
C GLU A 253 -13.83 -12.02 35.03
N GLU A 254 -14.08 -10.88 35.67
CA GLU A 254 -13.08 -10.05 36.37
C GLU A 254 -13.03 -10.21 37.90
N GLU A 255 -13.89 -11.01 38.51
CA GLU A 255 -13.87 -11.25 39.97
C GLU A 255 -13.40 -12.67 40.33
N ALA A 256 -12.12 -13.00 40.19
CA ALA A 256 -11.47 -14.03 40.98
C ALA A 256 -9.93 -14.09 40.73
N GLU A 257 -9.16 -13.28 41.46
CA GLU A 257 -7.85 -13.70 41.99
C GLU A 257 -7.46 -12.81 43.18
N PRO A 258 -7.12 -13.38 44.34
CA PRO A 258 -6.66 -12.61 45.49
C PRO A 258 -5.17 -12.33 45.45
N GLU A 259 -4.83 -11.18 45.95
CA GLU A 259 -3.49 -10.62 46.14
C GLU A 259 -2.55 -11.54 46.92
N GLN A 260 -1.29 -11.63 46.46
CA GLN A 260 -0.14 -11.78 47.32
C GLN A 260 1.00 -10.86 46.85
N ASN A 261 1.35 -9.95 47.75
CA ASN A 261 2.43 -9.01 47.72
C ASN A 261 3.78 -9.71 47.85
N PRO A 262 4.85 -9.34 47.15
CA PRO A 262 6.19 -9.49 47.63
C PRO A 262 6.90 -8.16 47.81
N GLU A 263 7.61 -8.07 48.92
CA GLU A 263 8.51 -7.02 49.41
C GLU A 263 9.54 -6.52 48.38
N PRO A 264 10.09 -5.30 48.56
CA PRO A 264 10.96 -4.62 47.60
C PRO A 264 12.41 -5.15 47.69
N ALA A 265 12.96 -5.56 46.54
CA ALA A 265 14.38 -5.87 46.40
C ALA A 265 15.15 -4.60 45.96
N GLU A 266 16.30 -4.41 46.60
CA GLU A 266 17.28 -3.34 46.48
C GLU A 266 17.85 -3.18 45.04
N PRO A 267 18.37 -1.97 44.68
CA PRO A 267 18.80 -1.68 43.32
C PRO A 267 20.22 -2.23 43.02
N ILE A 268 20.32 -3.04 41.98
CA ILE A 268 21.60 -3.51 41.43
C ILE A 268 22.27 -2.40 40.65
N ARG A 269 23.47 -1.99 41.11
CA ARG A 269 24.40 -1.04 40.46
C ARG A 269 24.85 -1.55 39.10
N LYS A 270 24.74 -0.72 38.08
CA LYS A 270 25.42 -0.87 36.79
C LYS A 270 26.92 -0.60 36.95
N PRO A 271 27.80 -1.38 36.30
CA PRO A 271 29.24 -1.03 36.27
C PRO A 271 29.47 0.09 35.26
N ALA A 272 30.22 1.09 35.72
CA ALA A 272 30.73 2.19 34.93
C ALA A 272 31.84 1.71 33.98
N VAL A 273 31.73 2.13 32.73
CA VAL A 273 32.80 2.01 31.74
C VAL A 273 33.50 3.34 31.69
N THR A 274 34.75 3.35 32.15
CA THR A 274 35.71 4.44 32.02
C THR A 274 36.21 4.52 30.57
N PRO A 275 36.39 5.73 30.02
CA PRO A 275 37.14 5.94 28.77
C PRO A 275 38.63 5.99 29.02
N PRO A 276 39.50 5.59 28.08
CA PRO A 276 40.95 5.71 28.27
C PRO A 276 41.45 7.13 28.02
N ASP A 277 42.26 7.57 28.96
CA ASP A 277 43.10 8.75 28.89
C ASP A 277 44.16 8.63 27.78
N ASN A 278 44.37 9.70 27.05
CA ASN A 278 45.66 10.06 26.48
C ASN A 278 45.80 11.59 26.48
N GLU A 279 46.61 12.04 27.34
CA GLU A 279 47.26 13.35 27.36
C GLU A 279 48.62 13.29 26.63
N PRO A 280 49.38 14.41 26.57
CA PRO A 280 49.45 15.28 25.42
C PRO A 280 50.91 15.38 24.89
N ASP A 281 51.13 16.00 23.77
CA ASP A 281 52.44 16.54 23.44
C ASP A 281 52.31 17.93 22.80
N ASP A 282 52.90 18.84 23.49
CA ASP A 282 53.51 20.16 23.32
C ASP A 282 53.59 20.77 21.93
N ASP A 283 53.00 21.93 21.73
CA ASP A 283 53.48 23.33 21.55
C ASP A 283 54.74 23.57 20.66
N PRO A 284 55.04 24.75 20.14
CA PRO A 284 54.34 26.04 20.06
C PRO A 284 54.54 26.84 18.71
N ASN A 285 53.92 28.05 18.74
CA ASN A 285 54.26 29.29 18.01
C ASN A 285 53.72 29.44 16.56
N VAL A 286 53.24 30.60 16.11
CA VAL A 286 53.45 32.02 16.44
C VAL A 286 52.46 32.87 15.62
N GLU A 287 51.93 33.92 16.28
CA GLU A 287 51.62 35.27 15.79
C GLU A 287 50.49 35.48 14.80
N ASP A 288 49.38 36.07 15.28
CA ASP A 288 49.04 37.50 15.27
C ASP A 288 49.30 38.28 13.99
N GLU A 289 48.24 38.75 13.39
CA GLU A 289 48.06 40.15 13.06
C GLU A 289 46.60 40.53 12.80
N GLN A 290 46.10 41.35 13.75
CA GLN A 290 44.96 42.25 13.57
C GLN A 290 45.31 43.39 12.64
N ASN A 291 44.37 43.89 11.85
CA ASN A 291 44.15 45.33 11.60
C ASN A 291 42.79 45.46 10.90
N VAL A 292 41.84 45.95 11.47
CA VAL A 292 41.16 47.14 11.96
C VAL A 292 41.51 48.42 11.15
N ILE A 293 40.41 49.17 10.89
CA ILE A 293 40.21 50.61 10.65
C ILE A 293 39.94 50.97 9.18
N ASN A 294 38.82 51.44 8.99
CA ASN A 294 38.07 52.72 9.11
C ASN A 294 37.76 53.37 7.77
N SER A 295 36.50 53.53 7.58
CA SER A 295 35.70 54.70 7.21
C SER A 295 36.45 55.93 6.75
N GLN A 296 35.97 56.56 5.69
CA GLN A 296 35.32 57.88 5.78
C GLN A 296 34.83 58.33 4.40
N ASN A 297 33.69 58.95 4.48
CA ASN A 297 32.98 59.82 3.51
C ASN A 297 33.89 60.89 2.94
N GLU A 298 33.56 61.36 1.76
CA GLU A 298 33.25 62.80 1.60
C GLU A 298 32.65 63.05 0.21
N GLU A 299 31.59 63.83 0.25
CA GLU A 299 30.95 64.56 -0.82
C GLU A 299 31.94 65.58 -1.38
N ASP A 300 31.85 65.97 -2.66
CA ASP A 300 31.54 67.35 -3.03
C ASP A 300 31.55 67.52 -4.56
N ASP A 301 30.47 68.05 -5.01
CA ASP A 301 30.16 69.20 -5.82
C ASP A 301 31.00 69.60 -7.06
N ALA A 302 30.22 69.65 -8.10
CA ALA A 302 29.99 70.77 -9.02
C ALA A 302 31.13 71.37 -9.85
N ASN A 303 30.76 71.53 -11.05
CA ASN A 303 30.85 72.66 -11.96
C ASN A 303 31.71 72.54 -13.22
N THR A 304 31.01 72.48 -14.30
CA THR A 304 31.10 73.42 -15.47
C THR A 304 32.48 73.60 -16.12
N GLU A 305 32.60 73.21 -17.37
CA GLU A 305 32.73 74.15 -18.48
C GLU A 305 32.73 73.44 -19.86
N VAL A 306 31.92 73.96 -20.76
CA VAL A 306 31.84 73.60 -22.15
C VAL A 306 32.97 74.23 -22.91
N GLU A 307 33.90 73.49 -23.48
CA GLU A 307 34.77 73.97 -24.56
C GLU A 307 34.47 73.14 -25.84
N ILE A 308 33.83 73.85 -26.77
CA ILE A 308 33.64 73.40 -28.16
C ILE A 308 34.93 73.60 -28.91
N THR A 309 35.62 72.53 -29.28
CA THR A 309 36.64 72.59 -30.30
C THR A 309 36.29 71.61 -31.42
N ASP A 310 36.02 72.19 -32.60
CA ASP A 310 35.89 71.53 -33.87
C ASP A 310 37.14 70.67 -34.15
N LYS A 311 36.95 69.31 -34.21
CA LYS A 311 37.84 68.41 -34.87
C LYS A 311 37.02 67.52 -35.82
N GLU A 312 37.47 67.50 -37.07
CA GLU A 312 36.96 66.66 -38.19
C GLU A 312 36.80 65.19 -37.79
N PRO A 313 35.81 64.47 -38.32
CA PRO A 313 35.57 63.09 -37.96
C PRO A 313 36.73 62.21 -38.52
N VAL A 314 37.48 61.59 -37.59
CA VAL A 314 38.39 60.49 -37.90
C VAL A 314 37.51 59.28 -38.21
N PHE A 315 37.55 58.83 -39.47
CA PHE A 315 36.95 57.59 -39.92
C PHE A 315 37.82 56.44 -39.46
N ASP A 316 37.42 55.85 -38.30
CA ASP A 316 38.08 54.65 -37.77
C ASP A 316 37.35 53.44 -38.35
N VAL A 317 38.00 52.68 -39.23
CA VAL A 317 37.48 51.43 -39.73
C VAL A 317 37.88 50.34 -38.75
N THR A 318 37.03 50.08 -37.77
CA THR A 318 37.11 48.86 -36.98
C THR A 318 36.63 47.69 -37.81
N ALA A 319 37.50 46.74 -38.12
CA ALA A 319 37.11 45.44 -38.63
C ALA A 319 36.17 44.80 -37.63
N GLY A 320 34.95 44.49 -38.06
CA GLY A 320 33.99 43.71 -37.25
C GLY A 320 34.56 42.37 -36.93
N THR A 321 35.06 42.21 -35.71
CA THR A 321 35.32 40.91 -35.13
C THR A 321 33.97 40.32 -34.81
N SER A 322 33.56 39.25 -35.45
CA SER A 322 32.42 38.44 -35.06
C SER A 322 32.67 37.94 -33.63
N ASP A 323 31.95 38.48 -32.68
CA ASP A 323 32.00 38.08 -31.27
C ASP A 323 31.46 36.64 -31.01
N ASP A 324 31.28 35.83 -32.06
CA ASP A 324 30.80 34.45 -31.98
C ASP A 324 31.89 33.40 -31.88
N ALA A 325 33.18 33.80 -31.79
CA ALA A 325 34.23 32.82 -31.49
C ALA A 325 34.25 32.55 -29.98
N ILE A 326 33.64 31.44 -29.56
CA ILE A 326 33.75 30.90 -28.22
C ILE A 326 35.24 30.68 -27.90
N ASP A 327 35.78 31.51 -27.04
CA ASP A 327 37.16 31.34 -26.54
C ASP A 327 37.21 30.05 -25.68
N PRO A 328 37.91 29.00 -26.15
CA PRO A 328 37.95 27.73 -25.45
C PRO A 328 38.66 27.80 -24.06
N SER A 329 39.30 28.92 -23.76
CA SER A 329 39.94 29.12 -22.47
C SER A 329 39.08 29.74 -21.38
N LYS A 330 37.91 30.32 -21.73
CA LYS A 330 36.96 30.85 -20.75
C LYS A 330 36.08 29.73 -20.21
N PRO A 331 35.99 29.51 -18.88
CA PRO A 331 35.07 28.54 -18.34
C PRO A 331 33.64 28.92 -18.71
N LEU A 332 32.96 28.00 -19.38
CA LEU A 332 31.53 28.17 -19.75
C LEU A 332 30.73 28.51 -18.48
N ALA A 333 29.80 29.45 -18.61
CA ALA A 333 28.89 29.79 -17.53
C ALA A 333 28.15 28.53 -17.03
N PRO A 334 27.84 28.43 -15.73
CA PRO A 334 27.06 27.30 -15.19
C PRO A 334 25.81 27.06 -16.00
N TYR A 335 25.43 25.79 -16.21
CA TYR A 335 24.19 25.44 -16.89
C TYR A 335 22.99 25.77 -16.00
N ASP A 336 22.05 26.57 -16.50
CA ASP A 336 20.76 26.81 -15.86
C ASP A 336 19.65 26.13 -16.67
N PRO A 337 18.95 25.12 -16.12
CA PRO A 337 17.86 24.44 -16.81
C PRO A 337 16.66 25.35 -17.09
N ARG A 338 16.56 26.51 -16.45
CA ARG A 338 15.46 27.45 -16.64
C ARG A 338 15.57 28.25 -17.94
N LEU A 339 16.76 28.26 -18.56
CA LEU A 339 16.98 28.96 -19.83
C LEU A 339 16.15 28.37 -20.98
N ASP A 340 15.73 27.09 -20.88
CA ASP A 340 14.81 26.48 -21.86
C ASP A 340 13.47 27.21 -21.96
N LEU A 341 13.01 27.82 -20.85
CA LEU A 341 11.80 28.64 -20.76
C LEU A 341 12.12 29.90 -19.94
N GLU A 342 13.05 30.71 -20.45
CA GLU A 342 13.57 31.91 -19.75
C GLU A 342 12.47 32.90 -19.36
N PHE A 343 11.43 33.04 -20.18
CA PHE A 343 10.33 33.98 -19.95
C PHE A 343 9.21 33.44 -19.09
N TYR A 344 9.34 32.20 -18.57
CA TYR A 344 8.30 31.62 -17.71
C TYR A 344 8.20 32.37 -16.38
N LYS A 345 6.98 32.83 -16.07
CA LYS A 345 6.64 33.52 -14.83
C LYS A 345 5.80 32.61 -13.94
N PHE A 346 6.22 32.48 -12.69
CA PHE A 346 5.42 31.75 -11.71
C PHE A 346 4.02 32.33 -11.54
N PRO A 347 2.99 31.51 -11.24
CA PRO A 347 1.65 32.00 -10.93
C PRO A 347 1.69 33.03 -9.78
N THR A 348 0.90 34.07 -9.91
CA THR A 348 0.81 35.15 -8.92
C THR A 348 -0.26 34.84 -7.88
N LEU A 349 -0.09 35.35 -6.65
CA LEU A 349 -1.07 35.17 -5.58
C LEU A 349 -2.47 35.75 -5.91
N SER A 350 -2.56 36.67 -6.86
CA SER A 350 -3.83 37.26 -7.32
C SER A 350 -4.76 36.27 -8.04
N LEU A 351 -4.25 35.07 -8.43
CA LEU A 351 -5.04 34.00 -9.04
C LEU A 351 -5.81 33.18 -8.00
N LEU A 352 -5.45 33.33 -6.73
CA LEU A 352 -6.07 32.67 -5.60
C LEU A 352 -7.08 33.60 -4.91
N ASN A 353 -8.17 33.06 -4.42
CA ASN A 353 -9.22 33.79 -3.74
C ASN A 353 -8.75 34.29 -2.36
N LYS A 354 -8.86 35.60 -2.15
CA LYS A 354 -8.70 36.20 -0.83
C LYS A 354 -9.97 35.98 -0.02
N MET A 355 -10.05 34.86 0.66
CA MET A 355 -11.04 34.68 1.71
C MET A 355 -10.55 35.47 2.92
N GLY A 356 -11.24 36.61 3.20
CA GLY A 356 -10.81 37.65 4.12
C GLY A 356 -9.98 37.22 5.31
N ASP A 357 -9.00 38.01 5.64
CA ASP A 357 -8.05 37.82 6.73
C ASP A 357 -8.80 37.88 8.07
N ASN A 358 -9.54 36.82 8.33
CA ASN A 358 -10.23 36.62 9.60
C ASN A 358 -9.15 36.20 10.62
N ALA A 359 -8.49 37.20 11.22
CA ALA A 359 -7.81 36.98 12.47
C ALA A 359 -8.72 36.12 13.38
N VAL A 360 -8.15 35.11 14.01
CA VAL A 360 -8.90 34.21 14.90
C VAL A 360 -9.57 35.09 15.95
N THR A 361 -10.83 35.47 15.73
CA THR A 361 -11.62 36.21 16.73
C THR A 361 -11.94 35.19 17.81
N ILE A 362 -11.32 35.36 18.96
CA ILE A 362 -11.53 34.48 20.11
C ILE A 362 -12.88 34.89 20.72
N ASP A 363 -13.88 34.05 20.59
CA ASP A 363 -15.12 34.18 21.35
C ASP A 363 -14.85 33.70 22.80
N GLN A 364 -14.54 34.66 23.68
CA GLN A 364 -14.26 34.34 25.09
C GLN A 364 -15.43 33.69 25.77
N GLN A 365 -16.67 34.06 25.39
CA GLN A 365 -17.88 33.50 26.02
C GLN A 365 -18.05 32.02 25.67
N GLU A 366 -17.81 31.66 24.41
CA GLU A 366 -17.79 30.26 23.97
C GLU A 366 -16.73 29.46 24.72
N GLN A 367 -15.50 30.00 24.83
CA GLN A 367 -14.40 29.31 25.48
C GLN A 367 -14.65 29.10 26.97
N GLU A 368 -15.21 30.10 27.68
CA GLU A 368 -15.56 29.97 29.10
C GLU A 368 -16.72 28.99 29.31
N ALA A 369 -17.72 28.99 28.43
CA ALA A 369 -18.85 28.05 28.49
C ALA A 369 -18.37 26.61 28.29
N ASN A 370 -17.51 26.35 27.27
CA ASN A 370 -16.95 25.04 27.00
C ASN A 370 -16.05 24.56 28.14
N LYS A 371 -15.17 25.41 28.65
CA LYS A 371 -14.33 25.13 29.82
C LYS A 371 -15.19 24.69 31.01
N LYS A 372 -16.29 25.42 31.31
CA LYS A 372 -17.18 25.12 32.42
C LYS A 372 -17.83 23.74 32.24
N ARG A 373 -18.38 23.45 31.06
CA ARG A 373 -19.01 22.16 30.73
C ARG A 373 -18.03 21.00 30.83
N ILE A 374 -16.82 21.13 30.28
CA ILE A 374 -15.77 20.09 30.38
C ILE A 374 -15.43 19.84 31.86
N THR A 375 -15.28 20.92 32.66
CA THR A 375 -14.96 20.80 34.07
C THR A 375 -16.09 20.14 34.88
N GLU A 376 -17.34 20.48 34.58
CA GLU A 376 -18.53 19.90 35.22
C GLU A 376 -18.59 18.39 34.93
N VAL A 377 -18.54 17.97 33.67
CA VAL A 377 -18.56 16.55 33.28
C VAL A 377 -17.43 15.77 33.96
N LEU A 378 -16.20 16.24 33.88
CA LEU A 378 -15.08 15.56 34.52
C LEU A 378 -15.24 15.42 36.03
N ASN A 379 -15.75 16.46 36.70
CA ASN A 379 -16.01 16.42 38.16
C ASN A 379 -17.16 15.46 38.51
N ASP A 380 -18.23 15.43 37.70
CA ASP A 380 -19.39 14.54 37.92
C ASP A 380 -18.97 13.08 37.88
N PHE A 381 -18.04 12.73 37.01
CA PHE A 381 -17.43 11.40 36.93
C PHE A 381 -16.23 11.20 37.88
N GLY A 382 -15.99 12.11 38.82
CA GLY A 382 -14.94 12.01 39.82
C GLY A 382 -13.50 12.07 39.21
N VAL A 383 -13.33 12.89 38.18
CA VAL A 383 -12.03 13.23 37.57
C VAL A 383 -11.67 14.65 37.97
N GLU A 384 -10.81 14.82 38.98
CA GLU A 384 -10.38 16.12 39.44
C GLU A 384 -9.26 16.68 38.58
N ILE A 385 -9.41 17.93 38.12
CA ILE A 385 -8.47 18.64 37.28
C ILE A 385 -7.74 19.76 38.04
N THR A 386 -6.46 19.94 37.77
CA THR A 386 -5.65 21.00 38.39
C THR A 386 -5.69 22.29 37.57
N SER A 387 -5.59 22.17 36.23
CA SER A 387 -5.61 23.32 35.34
C SER A 387 -6.18 22.95 33.97
N ILE A 388 -6.75 23.93 33.26
CA ILE A 388 -7.24 23.83 31.91
C ILE A 388 -6.80 25.05 31.12
N GLN A 389 -6.16 24.83 29.97
CA GLN A 389 -5.71 25.86 29.03
C GLN A 389 -6.36 25.63 27.67
N ALA A 390 -6.79 26.69 26.98
CA ALA A 390 -7.41 26.60 25.67
C ALA A 390 -6.52 27.23 24.61
N THR A 391 -6.21 26.48 23.55
CA THR A 391 -5.54 26.96 22.33
C THR A 391 -6.54 26.95 21.18
N VAL A 392 -6.92 28.13 20.69
CA VAL A 392 -7.94 28.29 19.65
C VAL A 392 -7.28 28.21 18.27
N GLY A 393 -7.64 27.18 17.52
CA GLY A 393 -7.24 27.00 16.12
C GLY A 393 -8.32 27.45 15.13
N PRO A 394 -8.09 27.25 13.82
CA PRO A 394 -9.02 27.72 12.78
C PRO A 394 -10.37 26.98 12.79
N THR A 395 -10.38 25.70 13.08
CA THR A 395 -11.59 24.83 13.04
C THR A 395 -11.89 24.14 14.35
N ILE A 396 -10.88 24.01 15.21
CA ILE A 396 -10.99 23.34 16.52
C ILE A 396 -10.25 24.15 17.59
N THR A 397 -10.70 23.98 18.82
CA THR A 397 -9.99 24.45 20.02
C THR A 397 -9.44 23.25 20.80
N LEU A 398 -8.15 23.29 21.15
CA LEU A 398 -7.49 22.30 22.00
C LEU A 398 -7.56 22.77 23.46
N TYR A 399 -8.22 21.99 24.31
CA TYR A 399 -8.23 22.17 25.76
C TYR A 399 -7.18 21.23 26.36
N GLU A 400 -6.06 21.79 26.84
CA GLU A 400 -5.00 21.07 27.56
C GLU A 400 -5.35 21.01 29.04
N ILE A 401 -5.48 19.79 29.59
CA ILE A 401 -5.93 19.55 30.96
C ILE A 401 -4.81 18.86 31.74
N THR A 402 -4.52 19.40 32.92
CA THR A 402 -3.64 18.76 33.90
C THR A 402 -4.50 18.04 34.96
N LEU A 403 -4.34 16.73 35.06
CA LEU A 403 -5.06 15.93 36.04
C LEU A 403 -4.44 16.06 37.45
N GLN A 404 -5.24 15.86 38.48
CA GLN A 404 -4.76 15.68 39.84
C GLN A 404 -4.02 14.35 39.96
N ARG A 405 -3.09 14.26 40.91
CA ARG A 405 -2.32 13.02 41.15
C ARG A 405 -3.26 11.88 41.56
N GLY A 406 -3.06 10.72 40.95
CA GLY A 406 -3.86 9.52 41.25
C GLY A 406 -5.00 9.24 40.28
N VAL A 407 -5.34 10.17 39.37
CA VAL A 407 -6.36 9.94 38.33
C VAL A 407 -5.80 9.16 37.19
N ARG A 408 -6.43 8.05 36.80
CA ARG A 408 -6.03 7.23 35.66
C ARG A 408 -6.41 7.92 34.33
N ILE A 409 -5.46 7.98 33.40
CA ILE A 409 -5.64 8.60 32.07
C ILE A 409 -6.77 7.90 31.27
N SER A 410 -6.87 6.57 31.38
CA SER A 410 -7.90 5.77 30.70
C SER A 410 -9.32 6.18 31.08
N LYS A 411 -9.54 6.65 32.33
CA LYS A 411 -10.85 7.13 32.80
C LYS A 411 -11.30 8.37 32.02
N VAL A 412 -10.38 9.29 31.70
CA VAL A 412 -10.69 10.48 30.88
C VAL A 412 -10.97 10.09 29.44
N ALA A 413 -10.19 9.14 28.88
CA ALA A 413 -10.37 8.70 27.51
C ALA A 413 -11.72 7.99 27.29
N SER A 414 -12.26 7.30 28.31
CA SER A 414 -13.59 6.67 28.24
C SER A 414 -14.76 7.65 28.30
N LEU A 415 -14.55 8.90 28.73
CA LEU A 415 -15.57 9.93 28.81
C LEU A 415 -15.73 10.77 27.53
N GLU A 416 -15.17 10.32 26.42
CA GLU A 416 -15.19 11.04 25.15
C GLU A 416 -16.62 11.35 24.70
N ASN A 417 -17.50 10.35 24.73
CA ASN A 417 -18.90 10.49 24.33
C ASN A 417 -19.70 11.40 25.29
N ASP A 418 -19.45 11.29 26.60
CA ASP A 418 -20.14 12.10 27.61
C ASP A 418 -19.77 13.59 27.49
N ILE A 419 -18.48 13.85 27.24
CA ILE A 419 -18.01 15.23 27.00
C ILE A 419 -18.57 15.75 25.67
N ALA A 420 -18.59 14.94 24.60
CA ALA A 420 -19.18 15.32 23.33
C ALA A 420 -20.66 15.68 23.43
N LEU A 421 -21.42 14.88 24.16
CA LEU A 421 -22.85 15.10 24.43
C LEU A 421 -23.06 16.40 25.20
N SER A 422 -22.33 16.63 26.29
CA SER A 422 -22.45 17.86 27.11
C SER A 422 -22.12 19.13 26.34
N LEU A 423 -21.13 19.05 25.41
CA LEU A 423 -20.73 20.15 24.54
C LEU A 423 -21.65 20.33 23.33
N ALA A 424 -22.59 19.39 23.09
CA ALA A 424 -23.38 19.28 21.86
C ALA A 424 -22.50 19.36 20.61
N ALA A 425 -21.33 18.71 20.64
CA ALA A 425 -20.33 18.78 19.61
C ALA A 425 -20.36 17.50 18.73
N LEU A 426 -20.38 17.67 17.42
CA LEU A 426 -20.27 16.57 16.46
C LEU A 426 -18.83 16.03 16.44
N GLY A 427 -18.51 15.15 17.35
CA GLY A 427 -17.20 14.48 17.45
C GLY A 427 -16.17 15.37 18.16
N ILE A 428 -15.68 14.90 19.27
CA ILE A 428 -14.47 15.40 19.93
C ILE A 428 -13.35 14.37 19.74
N ARG A 429 -12.13 14.73 20.07
CA ARG A 429 -11.01 13.78 20.06
C ARG A 429 -10.18 14.00 21.32
N ILE A 430 -9.90 12.92 22.04
CA ILE A 430 -9.07 12.97 23.24
C ILE A 430 -7.67 12.46 22.92
N ILE A 431 -6.65 13.27 23.21
CA ILE A 431 -5.23 12.90 23.11
C ILE A 431 -4.71 12.69 24.52
N ALA A 432 -4.48 11.45 24.89
CA ALA A 432 -4.16 11.11 26.28
C ALA A 432 -3.01 10.07 26.35
N PRO A 433 -1.77 10.48 26.74
CA PRO A 433 -1.31 11.84 27.00
C PRO A 433 -0.94 12.64 25.75
N ILE A 434 -0.80 13.97 25.85
CA ILE A 434 -0.16 14.77 24.81
C ILE A 434 1.34 14.45 24.81
N PRO A 435 1.92 14.09 23.66
CA PRO A 435 3.34 13.77 23.55
C PRO A 435 4.27 14.87 24.04
N GLY A 436 5.24 14.50 24.87
CA GLY A 436 6.20 15.46 25.44
C GLY A 436 5.62 16.39 26.52
N LYS A 437 4.30 16.32 26.79
CA LYS A 437 3.62 17.07 27.86
C LYS A 437 2.94 16.09 28.81
N GLY A 438 2.96 16.34 30.09
CA GLY A 438 2.24 15.54 31.10
C GLY A 438 0.73 15.88 31.19
N THR A 439 0.11 16.32 30.11
CA THR A 439 -1.27 16.82 30.03
C THR A 439 -2.09 15.98 29.07
N ILE A 440 -3.41 16.08 29.17
CA ILE A 440 -4.38 15.47 28.26
C ILE A 440 -4.96 16.58 27.38
N GLY A 441 -5.09 16.34 26.10
CA GLY A 441 -5.72 17.25 25.14
C GLY A 441 -7.14 16.80 24.79
N ILE A 442 -8.10 17.71 24.88
CA ILE A 442 -9.45 17.53 24.34
C ILE A 442 -9.63 18.50 23.18
N GLU A 443 -9.74 17.97 21.97
CA GLU A 443 -9.98 18.73 20.76
C GLU A 443 -11.48 18.89 20.54
N VAL A 444 -11.99 20.13 20.61
CA VAL A 444 -13.40 20.46 20.46
C VAL A 444 -13.61 21.27 19.18
N PRO A 445 -14.55 20.91 18.30
CA PRO A 445 -14.89 21.71 17.13
C PRO A 445 -15.40 23.10 17.48
N ASN A 446 -14.86 24.13 16.84
CA ASN A 446 -15.35 25.49 16.99
C ASN A 446 -16.78 25.61 16.42
N LYS A 447 -17.61 26.45 17.01
CA LYS A 447 -18.95 26.77 16.51
C LYS A 447 -18.85 27.42 15.14
N ASP A 448 -18.00 28.45 15.02
CA ASP A 448 -17.68 29.14 13.76
C ASP A 448 -16.36 28.64 13.20
N LYS A 449 -16.44 27.70 12.24
CA LYS A 449 -15.27 27.11 11.57
C LYS A 449 -14.75 28.01 10.48
N LYS A 450 -13.50 28.44 10.57
CA LYS A 450 -12.86 29.29 9.58
C LYS A 450 -12.21 28.46 8.47
N ILE A 451 -12.43 28.88 7.23
CA ILE A 451 -11.77 28.27 6.06
C ILE A 451 -10.35 28.83 5.97
N VAL A 452 -9.38 27.93 5.87
CA VAL A 452 -7.98 28.30 5.60
C VAL A 452 -7.80 28.40 4.09
N SER A 453 -7.64 29.62 3.55
CA SER A 453 -7.41 29.80 2.12
C SER A 453 -5.97 29.45 1.72
N MET A 454 -5.78 28.93 0.50
CA MET A 454 -4.44 28.65 -0.03
C MET A 454 -3.61 29.91 -0.18
N GLU A 455 -4.24 31.04 -0.54
CA GLU A 455 -3.59 32.35 -0.61
C GLU A 455 -2.95 32.72 0.71
N SER A 456 -3.67 32.55 1.85
CA SER A 456 -3.15 32.87 3.19
C SER A 456 -1.92 32.04 3.59
N ILE A 457 -1.79 30.81 3.06
CA ILE A 457 -0.63 29.95 3.31
C ILE A 457 0.56 30.35 2.42
N MET A 458 0.30 30.54 1.13
CA MET A 458 1.34 30.87 0.16
C MET A 458 1.91 32.26 0.36
N ASN A 459 1.15 33.17 0.93
CA ASN A 459 1.59 34.54 1.27
C ASN A 459 2.48 34.59 2.51
N THR A 460 2.67 33.47 3.23
CA THR A 460 3.51 33.44 4.41
C THR A 460 4.99 33.45 4.06
N ARG A 461 5.79 34.06 4.93
CA ARG A 461 7.26 34.07 4.84
C ARG A 461 7.82 32.65 4.85
N THR A 462 7.23 31.77 5.65
CA THR A 462 7.61 30.34 5.73
C THR A 462 7.55 29.64 4.38
N PHE A 463 6.50 29.88 3.59
CA PHE A 463 6.39 29.34 2.25
C PHE A 463 7.31 30.03 1.25
N GLN A 464 7.35 31.37 1.26
CA GLN A 464 8.10 32.16 0.28
C GLN A 464 9.63 31.95 0.38
N GLU A 465 10.16 31.81 1.59
CA GLU A 465 11.61 31.62 1.84
C GLU A 465 12.01 30.14 1.95
N SER A 466 11.07 29.21 1.72
CA SER A 466 11.33 27.77 1.83
C SER A 466 12.42 27.29 0.87
N LYS A 467 13.42 26.59 1.39
CA LYS A 467 14.52 25.94 0.65
C LYS A 467 14.27 24.44 0.39
N MET A 468 13.03 23.96 0.61
CA MET A 468 12.64 22.59 0.37
C MET A 468 12.75 22.23 -1.11
N ALA A 469 13.15 20.97 -1.41
CA ALA A 469 13.29 20.52 -2.79
C ALA A 469 11.92 20.42 -3.48
N LEU A 470 10.91 19.85 -2.81
CA LEU A 470 9.53 19.75 -3.29
C LEU A 470 8.56 20.16 -2.17
N PRO A 471 8.37 21.48 -1.94
CA PRO A 471 7.55 21.96 -0.84
C PRO A 471 6.07 21.73 -1.12
N ILE A 472 5.39 21.10 -0.17
CA ILE A 472 3.95 20.94 -0.10
C ILE A 472 3.45 21.71 1.12
N ALA A 473 2.61 22.71 0.89
CA ALA A 473 1.94 23.46 1.94
C ALA A 473 0.53 22.91 2.15
N PHE A 474 0.35 22.12 3.20
CA PHE A 474 -0.94 21.47 3.46
C PHE A 474 -1.98 22.42 4.06
N GLY A 475 -1.57 23.31 4.94
CA GLY A 475 -2.53 24.16 5.65
C GLY A 475 -2.01 24.68 6.97
N LYS A 476 -2.88 24.75 7.99
CA LYS A 476 -2.55 25.24 9.33
C LYS A 476 -2.77 24.16 10.39
N THR A 477 -1.86 24.12 11.37
CA THR A 477 -2.00 23.31 12.58
C THR A 477 -3.05 23.89 13.53
N ILE A 478 -3.30 23.19 14.63
CA ILE A 478 -4.17 23.67 15.72
C ILE A 478 -3.61 24.97 16.34
N THR A 479 -2.29 25.12 16.36
CA THR A 479 -1.60 26.34 16.85
C THR A 479 -1.59 27.48 15.83
N ASN A 480 -2.33 27.32 14.71
CA ASN A 480 -2.43 28.28 13.61
C ASN A 480 -1.09 28.50 12.83
N GLU A 481 -0.12 27.60 13.00
CA GLU A 481 1.14 27.61 12.27
C GLU A 481 0.99 26.96 10.90
N VAL A 482 1.72 27.45 9.91
CA VAL A 482 1.73 26.86 8.56
C VAL A 482 2.43 25.51 8.58
N PHE A 483 1.73 24.47 8.18
CA PHE A 483 2.25 23.11 8.09
C PHE A 483 2.72 22.79 6.67
N MET A 484 4.01 22.55 6.53
CA MET A 484 4.65 22.24 5.25
C MET A 484 5.51 20.99 5.32
N VAL A 485 5.56 20.26 4.23
CA VAL A 485 6.32 19.01 4.07
C VAL A 485 7.16 19.06 2.81
N ASP A 486 8.37 18.55 2.86
CA ASP A 486 9.21 18.33 1.68
C ASP A 486 8.98 16.91 1.13
N LEU A 487 8.32 16.79 -0.02
CA LEU A 487 8.07 15.49 -0.66
C LEU A 487 9.38 14.73 -0.98
N ALA A 488 10.48 15.43 -1.23
CA ALA A 488 11.76 14.77 -1.45
C ALA A 488 12.31 14.06 -0.19
N LYS A 489 11.89 14.52 1.01
CA LYS A 489 12.22 13.87 2.30
C LYS A 489 11.19 12.81 2.68
N ALA A 490 9.92 13.03 2.33
CA ALA A 490 8.82 12.08 2.46
C ALA A 490 8.47 11.52 1.07
N PRO A 491 9.27 10.60 0.50
CA PRO A 491 9.36 10.38 -0.95
C PRO A 491 8.08 9.86 -1.58
N HIS A 492 7.26 9.17 -0.80
CA HIS A 492 6.00 8.60 -1.27
C HIS A 492 4.93 8.83 -0.22
N MET A 493 3.74 9.20 -0.68
CA MET A 493 2.65 9.62 0.18
C MET A 493 1.35 8.88 -0.16
N LEU A 494 0.70 8.36 0.86
CA LEU A 494 -0.65 7.81 0.78
C LEU A 494 -1.64 8.85 1.28
N VAL A 495 -2.67 9.14 0.49
CA VAL A 495 -3.76 10.07 0.83
C VAL A 495 -5.08 9.30 0.82
N ALA A 496 -5.80 9.26 1.94
CA ALA A 496 -7.07 8.55 1.98
C ALA A 496 -8.14 9.33 2.74
N GLY A 497 -9.41 9.10 2.41
CA GLY A 497 -10.55 9.73 3.07
C GLY A 497 -11.86 9.45 2.36
N ALA A 498 -12.98 9.54 3.07
CA ALA A 498 -14.30 9.35 2.50
C ALA A 498 -14.67 10.45 1.48
N THR A 499 -15.60 10.14 0.59
CA THR A 499 -16.08 11.08 -0.44
C THR A 499 -16.58 12.38 0.19
N GLY A 500 -16.19 13.52 -0.38
CA GLY A 500 -16.59 14.86 0.10
C GLY A 500 -15.88 15.33 1.38
N MET A 501 -14.93 14.58 1.94
CA MET A 501 -14.24 14.94 3.18
C MET A 501 -12.98 15.80 2.99
N GLY A 502 -12.58 16.07 1.74
CA GLY A 502 -11.47 16.98 1.42
C GLY A 502 -10.29 16.36 0.66
N LYS A 503 -10.37 15.08 0.22
CA LYS A 503 -9.30 14.40 -0.51
C LYS A 503 -8.88 15.17 -1.77
N SER A 504 -9.83 15.54 -2.63
CA SER A 504 -9.58 16.28 -3.87
C SER A 504 -9.00 17.67 -3.61
N VAL A 505 -9.53 18.37 -2.59
CA VAL A 505 -8.97 19.66 -2.14
C VAL A 505 -7.53 19.50 -1.67
N GLY A 506 -7.22 18.42 -0.93
CA GLY A 506 -5.86 18.12 -0.49
C GLY A 506 -4.90 17.83 -1.66
N LEU A 507 -5.34 17.10 -2.69
CA LEU A 507 -4.56 16.88 -3.90
C LEU A 507 -4.33 18.20 -4.66
N ASN A 508 -5.36 19.04 -4.78
CA ASN A 508 -5.22 20.37 -5.38
C ASN A 508 -4.23 21.24 -4.59
N ALA A 509 -4.27 21.24 -3.27
CA ALA A 509 -3.33 21.97 -2.44
C ALA A 509 -1.87 21.50 -2.64
N ILE A 510 -1.66 20.18 -2.81
CA ILE A 510 -0.35 19.60 -3.12
C ILE A 510 0.14 20.09 -4.48
N ILE A 511 -0.67 19.94 -5.53
CA ILE A 511 -0.30 20.29 -6.91
C ILE A 511 -0.05 21.79 -7.01
N THR A 512 -0.95 22.62 -6.47
CA THR A 512 -0.81 24.07 -6.45
C THR A 512 0.48 24.51 -5.74
N SER A 513 0.82 23.89 -4.61
CA SER A 513 2.08 24.17 -3.91
C SER A 513 3.30 23.97 -4.81
N LEU A 514 3.30 22.89 -5.59
CA LEU A 514 4.39 22.55 -6.51
C LEU A 514 4.45 23.51 -7.70
N LEU A 515 3.31 23.87 -8.30
CA LEU A 515 3.23 24.78 -9.44
C LEU A 515 3.70 26.20 -9.08
N TYR A 516 3.48 26.66 -7.84
CA TYR A 516 3.93 27.98 -7.37
C TYR A 516 5.42 28.04 -7.05
N LYS A 517 6.08 26.89 -6.85
CA LYS A 517 7.50 26.86 -6.40
C LYS A 517 8.47 26.25 -7.39
N LYS A 518 7.99 25.47 -8.36
CA LYS A 518 8.85 24.75 -9.29
C LYS A 518 8.70 25.23 -10.71
N HIS A 519 9.85 25.41 -11.35
CA HIS A 519 9.91 25.72 -12.78
C HIS A 519 9.61 24.45 -13.61
N PRO A 520 8.96 24.58 -14.80
CA PRO A 520 8.67 23.43 -15.66
C PRO A 520 9.89 22.59 -16.03
N ALA A 521 11.08 23.20 -16.12
CA ALA A 521 12.33 22.49 -16.35
C ALA A 521 12.81 21.65 -15.14
N GLU A 522 12.33 21.96 -13.93
CA GLU A 522 12.75 21.29 -12.69
C GLU A 522 11.78 20.21 -12.20
N LEU A 523 10.52 20.24 -12.69
CA LEU A 523 9.44 19.35 -12.25
C LEU A 523 8.62 18.84 -13.43
N LYS A 524 8.34 17.53 -13.42
CA LYS A 524 7.35 16.90 -14.31
C LYS A 524 6.31 16.14 -13.49
N LEU A 525 5.07 16.15 -13.95
CA LEU A 525 3.93 15.51 -13.31
C LEU A 525 3.40 14.39 -14.20
N VAL A 526 3.17 13.21 -13.62
CA VAL A 526 2.44 12.12 -14.26
C VAL A 526 1.11 12.00 -13.51
N MET A 527 0.00 12.29 -14.19
CA MET A 527 -1.32 12.31 -13.60
C MET A 527 -2.16 11.15 -14.08
N VAL A 528 -2.71 10.38 -13.12
CA VAL A 528 -3.55 9.21 -13.38
C VAL A 528 -4.91 9.44 -12.75
N ASP A 529 -5.95 9.50 -13.59
CA ASP A 529 -7.34 9.72 -13.19
C ASP A 529 -8.28 8.73 -13.89
N PRO A 530 -8.48 7.52 -13.31
CA PRO A 530 -9.35 6.51 -13.92
C PRO A 530 -10.82 6.94 -14.01
N LYS A 531 -11.24 7.95 -13.25
CA LYS A 531 -12.62 8.46 -13.21
C LYS A 531 -12.87 9.62 -14.18
N LYS A 532 -11.85 10.23 -14.74
CA LYS A 532 -11.91 11.40 -15.66
C LYS A 532 -12.60 12.65 -15.06
N VAL A 533 -12.45 12.88 -13.76
CA VAL A 533 -13.17 13.94 -13.03
C VAL A 533 -12.24 14.95 -12.40
N GLU A 534 -11.24 14.46 -11.64
CA GLU A 534 -10.48 15.31 -10.73
C GLU A 534 -9.33 16.06 -11.43
N PHE A 535 -8.65 15.41 -12.37
CA PHE A 535 -7.43 15.97 -12.98
C PHE A 535 -7.62 16.59 -14.37
N SER A 536 -8.80 16.49 -14.98
CA SER A 536 -9.10 17.09 -16.28
C SER A 536 -8.78 18.60 -16.34
N VAL A 537 -8.93 19.30 -15.21
CA VAL A 537 -8.61 20.72 -15.04
C VAL A 537 -7.13 21.06 -15.29
N TYR A 538 -6.23 20.09 -15.17
CA TYR A 538 -4.78 20.25 -15.37
C TYR A 538 -4.33 19.99 -16.82
N SER A 539 -5.20 19.57 -17.72
CA SER A 539 -4.84 19.36 -19.14
C SER A 539 -4.15 20.57 -19.81
N PRO A 540 -4.52 21.82 -19.54
CA PRO A 540 -3.89 22.99 -20.19
C PRO A 540 -2.39 23.13 -19.91
N ILE A 541 -1.88 22.60 -18.78
CA ILE A 541 -0.44 22.67 -18.46
C ILE A 541 0.39 21.55 -19.07
N GLU A 542 -0.15 20.79 -20.04
CA GLU A 542 0.50 19.66 -20.70
C GLU A 542 1.91 20.00 -21.18
N ARG A 543 2.06 21.07 -21.96
CA ARG A 543 3.34 21.49 -22.55
C ARG A 543 4.37 22.03 -21.54
N HIS A 544 3.98 22.26 -20.31
CA HIS A 544 4.85 22.81 -19.28
C HIS A 544 5.28 21.72 -18.28
N PHE A 545 4.30 21.06 -17.68
CA PHE A 545 4.58 20.19 -16.54
C PHE A 545 4.25 18.72 -16.75
N LEU A 546 3.38 18.35 -17.70
CA LEU A 546 2.94 16.97 -17.78
C LEU A 546 3.93 16.08 -18.53
N ALA A 547 3.95 14.83 -18.13
CA ALA A 547 4.71 13.77 -18.76
C ALA A 547 3.76 12.67 -19.24
N LYS A 548 3.97 12.16 -20.47
CA LYS A 548 3.13 11.12 -21.07
C LYS A 548 3.96 10.10 -21.86
N LEU A 549 3.33 8.99 -22.23
CA LEU A 549 3.92 8.01 -23.18
C LEU A 549 3.94 8.61 -24.59
N PRO A 550 4.88 8.22 -25.46
CA PRO A 550 4.95 8.70 -26.83
C PRO A 550 3.68 8.44 -27.65
N ASP A 551 3.05 7.27 -27.43
CA ASP A 551 1.79 6.89 -28.11
C ASP A 551 0.51 7.42 -27.40
N GLY A 552 0.67 8.20 -26.33
CA GLY A 552 -0.45 8.74 -25.56
C GLY A 552 -1.07 9.96 -26.22
N GLU A 553 -2.36 9.91 -26.56
CA GLU A 553 -3.10 11.07 -27.05
C GLU A 553 -3.26 12.12 -25.95
N ASP A 554 -3.72 11.68 -24.76
CA ASP A 554 -3.96 12.52 -23.59
C ASP A 554 -2.79 12.48 -22.60
N ALA A 555 -2.46 13.63 -22.02
CA ALA A 555 -1.43 13.73 -20.98
C ALA A 555 -1.92 13.23 -19.61
N ILE A 556 -3.25 13.23 -19.37
CA ILE A 556 -3.87 12.65 -18.18
C ILE A 556 -4.28 11.23 -18.51
N ILE A 557 -3.74 10.29 -17.75
CA ILE A 557 -3.87 8.87 -18.04
C ILE A 557 -5.15 8.33 -17.39
N THR A 558 -6.08 7.87 -18.23
CA THR A 558 -7.40 7.40 -17.77
C THR A 558 -7.62 5.90 -17.98
N ASP A 559 -6.91 5.30 -18.93
CA ASP A 559 -7.01 3.88 -19.25
C ASP A 559 -6.06 3.04 -18.40
N VAL A 560 -6.56 1.95 -17.82
CA VAL A 560 -5.80 1.07 -16.90
C VAL A 560 -4.60 0.42 -17.60
N THR A 561 -4.73 0.05 -18.88
CA THR A 561 -3.64 -0.55 -19.65
C THR A 561 -2.51 0.45 -19.87
N LYS A 562 -2.88 1.71 -20.21
CA LYS A 562 -1.91 2.80 -20.34
C LYS A 562 -1.26 3.15 -18.98
N VAL A 563 -1.98 3.02 -17.85
CA VAL A 563 -1.40 3.17 -16.51
C VAL A 563 -0.33 2.13 -16.26
N VAL A 564 -0.58 0.85 -16.57
CA VAL A 564 0.42 -0.23 -16.43
C VAL A 564 1.66 0.06 -17.28
N GLN A 565 1.48 0.46 -18.54
CA GLN A 565 2.58 0.82 -19.45
C GLN A 565 3.37 2.02 -18.91
N THR A 566 2.69 3.06 -18.41
CA THR A 566 3.33 4.24 -17.81
C THR A 566 4.16 3.88 -16.58
N LEU A 567 3.63 3.02 -15.70
CA LEU A 567 4.36 2.57 -14.52
C LEU A 567 5.61 1.74 -14.90
N LYS A 568 5.52 0.89 -15.93
CA LYS A 568 6.68 0.16 -16.48
C LYS A 568 7.71 1.13 -17.07
N SER A 569 7.28 2.13 -17.83
CA SER A 569 8.12 3.19 -18.38
C SER A 569 8.82 3.99 -17.28
N LEU A 570 8.14 4.31 -16.20
CA LEU A 570 8.74 4.97 -15.02
C LEU A 570 9.77 4.08 -14.32
N CYS A 571 9.56 2.77 -14.26
CA CYS A 571 10.59 1.84 -13.77
C CYS A 571 11.82 1.86 -14.67
N TYR A 572 11.64 1.90 -15.98
CA TYR A 572 12.74 1.99 -16.93
C TYR A 572 13.48 3.34 -16.84
N GLU A 573 12.77 4.46 -16.75
CA GLU A 573 13.38 5.78 -16.49
C GLU A 573 14.15 5.80 -15.17
N MET A 574 13.63 5.16 -14.13
CA MET A 574 14.32 5.00 -12.85
C MET A 574 15.65 4.28 -13.02
N ASP A 575 15.67 3.16 -13.73
CA ASP A 575 16.88 2.37 -13.97
C ASP A 575 17.91 3.16 -14.80
N MET A 576 17.48 3.84 -15.88
CA MET A 576 18.35 4.74 -16.66
C MET A 576 18.95 5.86 -15.79
N ARG A 577 18.19 6.44 -14.89
CA ARG A 577 18.70 7.46 -13.96
C ARG A 577 19.73 6.89 -13.00
N TYR A 578 19.54 5.66 -12.51
CA TYR A 578 20.55 4.97 -11.69
C TYR A 578 21.84 4.76 -12.44
N ASP A 579 21.80 4.39 -13.73
CA ASP A 579 23.00 4.25 -14.56
C ASP A 579 23.75 5.58 -14.73
N LEU A 580 23.02 6.69 -14.88
CA LEU A 580 23.61 8.03 -14.92
C LEU A 580 24.24 8.43 -13.58
N LEU A 581 23.58 8.15 -12.44
CA LEU A 581 24.15 8.37 -11.10
C LEU A 581 25.44 7.57 -10.91
N LYS A 582 25.43 6.30 -11.34
CA LYS A 582 26.60 5.40 -11.27
C LYS A 582 27.76 5.93 -12.13
N LYS A 583 27.49 6.37 -13.38
CA LYS A 583 28.48 6.99 -14.26
C LYS A 583 29.07 8.27 -13.65
N ALA A 584 28.23 9.10 -13.03
CA ALA A 584 28.64 10.33 -12.36
C ALA A 584 29.28 10.11 -10.97
N ARG A 585 29.23 8.89 -10.41
CA ARG A 585 29.72 8.48 -9.09
C ARG A 585 29.09 9.28 -7.94
N VAL A 586 27.80 9.56 -8.03
CA VAL A 586 27.01 10.27 -7.02
C VAL A 586 25.86 9.40 -6.49
N ARG A 587 25.31 9.77 -5.32
CA ARG A 587 24.32 8.95 -4.60
C ARG A 587 22.87 9.36 -4.85
N ASN A 588 22.64 10.60 -5.27
CA ASN A 588 21.29 11.12 -5.43
C ASN A 588 21.22 12.20 -6.52
N ILE A 589 19.98 12.46 -6.95
CA ILE A 589 19.65 13.44 -8.01
C ILE A 589 20.14 14.86 -7.69
N LYS A 590 20.16 15.27 -6.41
CA LYS A 590 20.58 16.62 -6.02
C LYS A 590 22.06 16.83 -6.31
N GLU A 591 22.91 15.90 -5.85
CA GLU A 591 24.35 15.90 -6.14
C GLU A 591 24.62 15.84 -7.64
N TYR A 592 23.87 14.97 -8.35
CA TYR A 592 23.99 14.83 -9.80
C TYR A 592 23.69 16.16 -10.52
N ASN A 593 22.55 16.77 -10.23
CA ASN A 593 22.14 18.01 -10.86
C ASN A 593 23.08 19.18 -10.50
N GLU A 594 23.68 19.22 -9.32
CA GLU A 594 24.70 20.19 -8.94
C GLU A 594 25.98 20.02 -9.78
N LEU A 595 26.42 18.77 -10.03
CA LEU A 595 27.55 18.48 -10.93
C LEU A 595 27.21 18.87 -12.38
N PHE A 596 26.00 18.56 -12.84
CA PHE A 596 25.56 18.91 -14.20
C PHE A 596 25.49 20.44 -14.38
N LYS A 597 24.88 21.16 -13.43
CA LYS A 597 24.84 22.64 -13.44
C LYS A 597 26.23 23.26 -13.44
N SER A 598 27.18 22.68 -12.71
CA SER A 598 28.59 23.13 -12.72
C SER A 598 29.40 22.66 -13.93
N ARG A 599 28.75 22.08 -14.96
CA ARG A 599 29.33 21.55 -16.20
C ARG A 599 30.47 20.53 -16.01
N LYS A 600 30.41 19.77 -14.89
CA LYS A 600 31.39 18.70 -14.62
C LYS A 600 30.99 17.36 -15.26
N LEU A 601 29.80 17.26 -15.83
CA LEU A 601 29.30 16.08 -16.54
C LEU A 601 29.14 16.40 -18.03
N ASN A 602 29.73 15.53 -18.90
CA ASN A 602 29.70 15.75 -20.34
C ASN A 602 28.40 15.19 -20.94
N PRO A 603 27.56 16.00 -21.64
CA PRO A 603 26.36 15.57 -22.33
C PRO A 603 26.62 14.46 -23.40
N ASP A 604 27.79 14.47 -24.09
CA ASP A 604 28.13 13.46 -25.10
C ASP A 604 28.20 12.04 -24.53
N ASN A 605 28.41 11.91 -23.21
CA ASN A 605 28.36 10.63 -22.49
C ASN A 605 26.93 10.24 -22.05
N GLY A 606 25.91 10.94 -22.57
CA GLY A 606 24.51 10.73 -22.28
C GLY A 606 24.03 11.40 -20.98
N HIS A 607 24.88 12.24 -20.35
CA HIS A 607 24.41 13.00 -19.17
C HIS A 607 23.45 14.11 -19.57
N ARG A 608 22.36 14.23 -18.79
CA ARG A 608 21.32 15.23 -18.97
C ARG A 608 20.86 15.77 -17.61
N PHE A 609 20.30 16.96 -17.59
CA PHE A 609 19.63 17.45 -16.38
C PHE A 609 18.43 16.57 -16.06
N MET A 610 18.26 16.20 -14.81
CA MET A 610 17.17 15.35 -14.35
C MET A 610 16.11 16.20 -13.62
N PRO A 611 14.93 16.45 -14.20
CA PRO A 611 13.83 17.03 -13.45
C PRO A 611 13.31 16.02 -12.41
N TYR A 612 12.74 16.54 -11.31
CA TYR A 612 11.93 15.71 -10.43
C TYR A 612 10.67 15.23 -11.18
N ILE A 613 10.26 14.00 -10.92
CA ILE A 613 9.00 13.44 -11.44
C ILE A 613 8.09 13.15 -10.25
N VAL A 614 6.88 13.69 -10.26
CA VAL A 614 5.86 13.39 -9.26
C VAL A 614 4.68 12.70 -9.94
N VAL A 615 4.45 11.46 -9.56
CA VAL A 615 3.33 10.64 -10.04
C VAL A 615 2.18 10.82 -9.06
N ILE A 616 1.01 11.18 -9.56
CA ILE A 616 -0.18 11.42 -8.74
C ILE A 616 -1.33 10.57 -9.27
N ILE A 617 -1.84 9.68 -8.40
CA ILE A 617 -2.95 8.77 -8.70
C ILE A 617 -4.14 9.18 -7.84
N ASP A 618 -5.26 9.59 -8.45
CA ASP A 618 -6.46 10.04 -7.74
C ASP A 618 -7.20 8.89 -7.03
N GLU A 619 -7.42 7.77 -7.71
CA GLU A 619 -8.14 6.64 -7.11
C GLU A 619 -7.38 5.33 -7.36
N PHE A 620 -6.49 5.02 -6.44
CA PHE A 620 -5.68 3.81 -6.48
C PHE A 620 -6.53 2.54 -6.33
N GLY A 621 -7.64 2.65 -5.59
CA GLY A 621 -8.54 1.51 -5.35
C GLY A 621 -9.12 0.93 -6.64
N ASP A 622 -9.52 1.78 -7.58
CA ASP A 622 -10.11 1.32 -8.83
C ASP A 622 -9.07 0.62 -9.73
N LEU A 623 -7.83 1.09 -9.69
CA LEU A 623 -6.71 0.49 -10.44
C LEU A 623 -6.34 -0.89 -9.89
N ILE A 624 -6.20 -1.03 -8.57
CA ILE A 624 -5.86 -2.30 -7.91
C ILE A 624 -6.97 -3.34 -8.12
N MET A 625 -8.23 -2.92 -8.08
CA MET A 625 -9.36 -3.83 -8.29
C MET A 625 -9.44 -4.35 -9.74
N THR A 626 -8.91 -3.59 -10.70
CA THR A 626 -8.97 -3.94 -12.13
C THR A 626 -7.75 -4.74 -12.57
N ALA A 627 -6.52 -4.28 -12.29
CA ALA A 627 -5.29 -4.88 -12.79
C ALA A 627 -4.40 -5.50 -11.67
N GLY A 628 -4.80 -5.40 -10.41
CA GLY A 628 -4.20 -6.12 -9.29
C GLY A 628 -2.66 -6.03 -9.23
N LYS A 629 -2.01 -7.18 -9.36
CA LYS A 629 -0.54 -7.29 -9.24
C LYS A 629 0.24 -6.58 -10.35
N GLU A 630 -0.34 -6.39 -11.53
CA GLU A 630 0.35 -5.72 -12.64
C GLU A 630 0.62 -4.24 -12.32
N ILE A 631 -0.21 -3.64 -11.46
CA ILE A 631 -0.03 -2.27 -10.96
C ILE A 631 0.73 -2.26 -9.64
N GLU A 632 0.43 -3.19 -8.72
CA GLU A 632 1.06 -3.23 -7.39
C GLU A 632 2.58 -3.40 -7.49
N LEU A 633 3.07 -4.30 -8.36
CA LEU A 633 4.49 -4.59 -8.47
C LEU A 633 5.33 -3.39 -8.94
N PRO A 634 5.00 -2.68 -10.05
CA PRO A 634 5.73 -1.47 -10.44
C PRO A 634 5.66 -0.35 -9.40
N ILE A 635 4.49 -0.15 -8.77
CA ILE A 635 4.33 0.85 -7.70
C ILE A 635 5.26 0.54 -6.53
N CYS A 636 5.29 -0.71 -6.07
CA CYS A 636 6.18 -1.12 -4.99
C CYS A 636 7.66 -0.95 -5.36
N ARG A 637 8.04 -1.28 -6.60
CA ARG A 637 9.42 -1.10 -7.10
C ARG A 637 9.83 0.38 -7.12
N ILE A 638 8.97 1.25 -7.65
CA ILE A 638 9.20 2.70 -7.64
C ILE A 638 9.29 3.20 -6.19
N ALA A 639 8.35 2.81 -5.32
CA ALA A 639 8.31 3.27 -3.94
C ALA A 639 9.53 2.83 -3.11
N GLN A 640 10.15 1.70 -3.43
CA GLN A 640 11.36 1.21 -2.77
C GLN A 640 12.64 1.90 -3.25
N LEU A 641 12.75 2.18 -4.53
CA LEU A 641 14.02 2.55 -5.16
C LEU A 641 14.07 4.00 -5.67
N ALA A 642 12.95 4.61 -6.06
CA ALA A 642 12.96 5.83 -6.88
C ALA A 642 13.34 7.12 -6.14
N ARG A 643 13.39 7.12 -4.80
CA ARG A 643 13.75 8.30 -3.99
C ARG A 643 15.07 8.93 -4.40
N ALA A 644 16.11 8.13 -4.59
CA ALA A 644 17.45 8.63 -4.91
C ALA A 644 17.51 9.29 -6.30
N VAL A 645 16.69 8.84 -7.24
CA VAL A 645 16.64 9.34 -8.62
C VAL A 645 15.59 10.43 -8.84
N GLY A 646 14.92 10.90 -7.77
CA GLY A 646 13.97 12.02 -7.79
C GLY A 646 12.62 11.71 -8.44
N ILE A 647 12.16 10.47 -8.38
CA ILE A 647 10.80 10.07 -8.74
C ILE A 647 10.01 9.83 -7.45
N HIS A 648 8.93 10.55 -7.29
CA HIS A 648 8.08 10.53 -6.11
C HIS A 648 6.65 10.15 -6.49
N MET A 649 5.92 9.52 -5.56
CA MET A 649 4.58 9.04 -5.85
C MET A 649 3.59 9.44 -4.75
N ILE A 650 2.43 9.92 -5.17
CA ILE A 650 1.29 10.21 -4.32
C ILE A 650 0.13 9.34 -4.80
N ILE A 651 -0.29 8.41 -3.96
CA ILE A 651 -1.44 7.56 -4.25
C ILE A 651 -2.61 7.98 -3.36
N ALA A 652 -3.76 8.20 -3.98
CA ALA A 652 -4.95 8.55 -3.22
C ALA A 652 -6.06 7.51 -3.40
N THR A 653 -6.93 7.37 -2.39
CA THR A 653 -8.10 6.49 -2.46
C THR A 653 -9.23 6.98 -1.57
N GLN A 654 -10.47 6.76 -2.03
CA GLN A 654 -11.69 6.96 -1.25
C GLN A 654 -12.14 5.67 -0.53
N ARG A 655 -11.47 4.54 -0.82
CA ARG A 655 -11.81 3.21 -0.27
C ARG A 655 -10.63 2.64 0.54
N PRO A 656 -10.46 3.08 1.78
CA PRO A 656 -9.32 2.67 2.62
C PRO A 656 -9.49 1.27 3.21
N THR A 657 -9.62 0.26 2.37
CA THR A 657 -9.73 -1.14 2.79
C THR A 657 -8.37 -1.84 2.80
N THR A 658 -8.23 -2.91 3.57
CA THR A 658 -6.99 -3.70 3.68
C THR A 658 -6.59 -4.38 2.37
N ASN A 659 -7.54 -4.61 1.47
CA ASN A 659 -7.29 -5.17 0.14
C ASN A 659 -6.66 -4.15 -0.82
N ILE A 660 -6.87 -2.85 -0.58
CA ILE A 660 -6.32 -1.74 -1.37
C ILE A 660 -5.05 -1.22 -0.71
N ILE A 661 -5.11 -0.92 0.59
CA ILE A 661 -3.96 -0.45 1.38
C ILE A 661 -3.32 -1.66 2.06
N THR A 662 -2.55 -2.42 1.28
CA THR A 662 -1.86 -3.63 1.75
C THR A 662 -0.70 -3.28 2.68
N GLY A 663 -0.21 -4.28 3.44
CA GLY A 663 0.99 -4.13 4.27
C GLY A 663 2.21 -3.67 3.47
N THR A 664 2.35 -4.15 2.23
CA THR A 664 3.44 -3.79 1.31
C THR A 664 3.37 -2.32 0.90
N ILE A 665 2.18 -1.81 0.60
CA ILE A 665 1.95 -0.39 0.29
C ILE A 665 2.30 0.46 1.52
N LYS A 666 1.80 0.09 2.71
CA LYS A 666 2.08 0.85 3.95
C LYS A 666 3.56 0.92 4.31
N ALA A 667 4.32 -0.16 4.07
CA ALA A 667 5.76 -0.20 4.33
C ALA A 667 6.56 0.75 3.42
N ASN A 668 6.09 0.97 2.19
CA ASN A 668 6.79 1.78 1.19
C ASN A 668 6.28 3.23 1.09
N PHE A 669 5.13 3.55 1.71
CA PHE A 669 4.55 4.89 1.79
C PHE A 669 4.58 5.39 3.24
N PRO A 670 5.71 5.96 3.68
CA PRO A 670 5.90 6.35 5.08
C PRO A 670 5.11 7.61 5.46
N ALA A 671 4.84 8.50 4.50
CA ALA A 671 3.97 9.66 4.70
C ALA A 671 2.53 9.28 4.40
N ARG A 672 1.63 9.53 5.36
CA ARG A 672 0.22 9.17 5.24
C ARG A 672 -0.66 10.32 5.67
N VAL A 673 -1.64 10.62 4.83
CA VAL A 673 -2.66 11.64 5.06
C VAL A 673 -4.01 10.95 5.18
N ALA A 674 -4.69 11.13 6.28
CA ALA A 674 -6.05 10.67 6.46
C ALA A 674 -6.99 11.87 6.64
N PHE A 675 -7.86 12.09 5.68
CA PHE A 675 -9.07 12.89 5.86
C PHE A 675 -10.11 12.08 6.63
N ARG A 676 -11.23 12.70 6.99
CA ARG A 676 -12.30 12.01 7.71
C ARG A 676 -12.72 10.72 7.00
N VAL A 677 -12.85 9.65 7.77
CA VAL A 677 -13.39 8.35 7.36
C VAL A 677 -14.62 8.00 8.19
N ALA A 678 -15.44 7.05 7.74
CA ALA A 678 -16.64 6.66 8.46
C ALA A 678 -16.34 5.74 9.65
N ALA A 679 -15.47 4.74 9.44
CA ALA A 679 -15.18 3.72 10.44
C ALA A 679 -13.80 3.88 11.09
N MET A 680 -13.69 3.46 12.36
CA MET A 680 -12.40 3.36 13.07
C MET A 680 -11.43 2.41 12.35
N MET A 681 -11.94 1.33 11.74
CA MET A 681 -11.13 0.37 11.00
C MET A 681 -10.44 1.01 9.79
N ASP A 682 -11.11 1.93 9.10
CA ASP A 682 -10.54 2.68 7.99
C ASP A 682 -9.37 3.56 8.46
N SER A 683 -9.54 4.22 9.62
CA SER A 683 -8.45 4.98 10.25
C SER A 683 -7.24 4.10 10.55
N ARG A 684 -7.46 2.92 11.12
CA ARG A 684 -6.40 1.95 11.40
C ARG A 684 -5.76 1.39 10.12
N THR A 685 -6.53 1.24 9.06
CA THR A 685 -5.99 0.80 7.76
C THR A 685 -5.03 1.83 7.19
N ILE A 686 -5.34 3.13 7.31
CA ILE A 686 -4.50 4.22 6.79
C ILE A 686 -3.31 4.50 7.73
N LEU A 687 -3.61 4.79 9.01
CA LEU A 687 -2.66 5.37 9.98
C LEU A 687 -2.09 4.36 10.98
N ASP A 688 -2.50 3.09 10.95
CA ASP A 688 -2.22 2.06 11.97
C ASP A 688 -2.76 2.43 13.37
N ARG A 689 -3.59 3.48 13.48
CA ARG A 689 -4.22 3.96 14.71
C ARG A 689 -5.56 4.63 14.46
N SER A 690 -6.38 4.74 15.50
CA SER A 690 -7.65 5.45 15.43
C SER A 690 -7.45 6.97 15.42
N GLY A 691 -8.46 7.72 15.02
CA GLY A 691 -8.51 9.18 15.08
C GLY A 691 -9.08 9.85 13.82
N ALA A 692 -8.94 9.25 12.64
CA ALA A 692 -9.47 9.86 11.42
C ALA A 692 -11.01 9.85 11.34
N GLN A 693 -11.70 8.93 12.04
CA GLN A 693 -13.16 8.93 12.15
C GLN A 693 -13.70 10.09 12.99
N GLN A 694 -12.87 10.65 13.89
CA GLN A 694 -13.22 11.77 14.78
C GLN A 694 -12.97 13.14 14.15
N LEU A 695 -12.47 13.20 12.92
CA LEU A 695 -12.25 14.44 12.19
C LEU A 695 -13.58 15.10 11.79
N ILE A 696 -13.57 16.42 11.66
CA ILE A 696 -14.77 17.19 11.30
C ILE A 696 -15.16 17.00 9.83
N GLY A 697 -14.21 16.67 8.95
CA GLY A 697 -14.35 16.75 7.50
C GLY A 697 -14.02 18.14 6.94
N ARG A 698 -14.39 18.44 5.70
CA ARG A 698 -14.10 19.73 5.03
C ARG A 698 -12.61 20.10 5.04
N GLY A 699 -11.74 19.11 4.78
CA GLY A 699 -10.29 19.34 4.75
C GLY A 699 -9.58 19.18 6.09
N ASP A 700 -10.28 18.85 7.18
CA ASP A 700 -9.64 18.44 8.44
C ASP A 700 -8.97 17.08 8.25
N MET A 701 -7.69 16.96 8.55
CA MET A 701 -6.88 15.78 8.26
C MET A 701 -5.87 15.48 9.34
N LEU A 702 -5.41 14.23 9.38
CA LEU A 702 -4.26 13.77 10.15
C LEU A 702 -3.11 13.46 9.19
N TYR A 703 -1.97 14.07 9.42
CA TYR A 703 -0.72 13.76 8.74
C TYR A 703 0.18 12.93 9.63
N LEU A 704 0.62 11.76 9.14
CA LEU A 704 1.52 10.86 9.85
C LEU A 704 2.81 10.68 9.03
N GLN A 705 3.93 11.04 9.66
CA GLN A 705 5.28 10.68 9.21
C GLN A 705 6.14 10.48 10.47
N GLY A 706 6.36 9.22 10.82
CA GLY A 706 6.99 8.86 12.10
C GLY A 706 6.00 8.30 13.10
N GLU A 707 6.16 8.64 14.40
CA GLU A 707 5.40 7.98 15.46
C GLU A 707 4.02 8.60 15.71
N GLU A 708 3.85 9.90 15.51
CA GLU A 708 2.61 10.57 15.90
C GLU A 708 1.97 11.40 14.79
N PRO A 709 0.63 11.34 14.66
CA PRO A 709 -0.08 12.12 13.68
C PRO A 709 -0.25 13.57 14.11
N VAL A 710 0.03 14.49 13.21
CA VAL A 710 -0.26 15.92 13.37
C VAL A 710 -1.61 16.23 12.74
N ARG A 711 -2.50 16.88 13.48
CA ARG A 711 -3.77 17.36 12.95
C ARG A 711 -3.59 18.69 12.23
N VAL A 712 -4.08 18.77 11.00
CA VAL A 712 -3.92 19.93 10.13
C VAL A 712 -5.26 20.24 9.46
N GLN A 713 -5.64 21.51 9.46
CA GLN A 713 -6.71 21.97 8.60
C GLN A 713 -6.13 22.26 7.22
N CYS A 714 -6.51 21.47 6.23
CA CYS A 714 -6.05 21.62 4.85
C CYS A 714 -6.43 22.97 4.26
N ALA A 715 -5.53 23.56 3.51
CA ALA A 715 -5.79 24.77 2.75
C ALA A 715 -6.83 24.49 1.66
N PHE A 716 -7.80 25.36 1.56
CA PHE A 716 -8.85 25.26 0.56
C PHE A 716 -8.41 25.94 -0.74
N VAL A 717 -8.50 25.15 -1.82
CA VAL A 717 -8.32 25.61 -3.20
C VAL A 717 -9.52 25.13 -3.99
N ASP A 718 -10.26 26.04 -4.54
CA ASP A 718 -11.44 25.72 -5.36
C ASP A 718 -11.06 25.42 -6.81
N THR A 719 -11.92 24.66 -7.53
CA THR A 719 -11.70 24.31 -8.93
C THR A 719 -11.50 25.52 -9.83
N PRO A 720 -12.30 26.62 -9.74
CA PRO A 720 -12.04 27.84 -10.51
C PRO A 720 -10.67 28.48 -10.26
N GLU A 721 -10.11 28.37 -9.03
CA GLU A 721 -8.76 28.86 -8.74
C GLU A 721 -7.71 28.03 -9.48
N VAL A 722 -7.89 26.71 -9.50
CA VAL A 722 -7.01 25.78 -10.23
C VAL A 722 -7.09 26.05 -11.74
N GLU A 723 -8.28 26.25 -12.29
CA GLU A 723 -8.48 26.62 -13.69
C GLU A 723 -7.76 27.92 -14.04
N ASN A 724 -7.87 28.96 -13.20
CA ASN A 724 -7.19 30.23 -13.40
C ASN A 724 -5.66 30.08 -13.42
N ILE A 725 -5.13 29.23 -12.54
CA ILE A 725 -3.68 28.92 -12.48
C ILE A 725 -3.25 28.17 -13.75
N CYS A 726 -3.99 27.14 -14.15
CA CYS A 726 -3.68 26.37 -15.36
C CYS A 726 -3.75 27.22 -16.62
N ASN A 727 -4.78 28.03 -16.78
CA ASN A 727 -4.94 28.96 -17.89
C ASN A 727 -3.86 30.07 -17.92
N TYR A 728 -3.37 30.49 -16.74
CA TYR A 728 -2.27 31.45 -16.66
C TYR A 728 -0.96 30.82 -17.15
N ILE A 729 -0.70 29.56 -16.80
CA ILE A 729 0.48 28.82 -17.23
C ILE A 729 0.41 28.51 -18.73
N GLU A 730 -0.74 28.06 -19.24
CA GLU A 730 -0.98 27.71 -20.65
C GLU A 730 -0.69 28.89 -21.61
N LYS A 731 -1.07 30.12 -21.20
CA LYS A 731 -0.86 31.33 -22.01
C LYS A 731 0.61 31.69 -22.20
N GLN A 732 1.52 31.09 -21.48
CA GLN A 732 2.94 31.33 -21.58
C GLN A 732 3.58 30.40 -22.60
N GLN A 733 4.79 30.73 -23.04
CA GLN A 733 5.58 29.86 -23.89
C GLN A 733 5.88 28.54 -23.16
N GLY A 734 5.44 27.43 -23.74
CA GLY A 734 5.74 26.08 -23.27
C GLY A 734 6.69 25.35 -24.19
N TYR A 735 7.02 24.11 -23.84
CA TYR A 735 7.74 23.20 -24.74
C TYR A 735 6.89 22.85 -25.97
N THR A 736 7.50 22.34 -27.00
CA THR A 736 6.80 21.93 -28.24
C THR A 736 5.81 20.80 -27.98
N THR A 737 6.17 19.87 -27.10
CA THR A 737 5.35 18.72 -26.69
C THR A 737 5.41 18.53 -25.17
N ALA A 738 4.51 17.71 -24.62
CA ALA A 738 4.66 17.20 -23.25
C ALA A 738 5.99 16.46 -23.11
N TRP A 739 6.48 16.31 -21.88
CA TRP A 739 7.69 15.54 -21.64
C TRP A 739 7.42 14.05 -21.88
N MET A 740 8.16 13.45 -22.83
CA MET A 740 7.95 12.05 -23.21
C MET A 740 8.67 11.12 -22.26
N LEU A 741 7.93 10.17 -21.71
CA LEU A 741 8.48 9.04 -20.98
C LEU A 741 9.18 8.08 -21.96
N PRO A 742 10.22 7.36 -21.54
CA PRO A 742 10.91 6.41 -22.40
C PRO A 742 9.99 5.26 -22.81
N GLU A 743 10.12 4.80 -24.05
CA GLU A 743 9.50 3.56 -24.47
C GLU A 743 10.15 2.40 -23.72
N VAL A 744 9.32 1.51 -23.20
CA VAL A 744 9.83 0.27 -22.61
C VAL A 744 10.21 -0.64 -23.77
N PRO A 745 11.47 -1.09 -23.89
CA PRO A 745 11.81 -2.13 -24.85
C PRO A 745 10.82 -3.28 -24.64
N ALA A 746 10.20 -3.76 -25.71
CA ALA A 746 9.28 -4.88 -25.62
C ALA A 746 10.01 -6.01 -24.89
N GLU A 747 9.58 -6.33 -23.66
CA GLU A 747 10.05 -7.54 -23.00
C GLU A 747 9.71 -8.67 -23.97
N GLU A 748 10.71 -9.44 -24.34
CA GLU A 748 10.56 -10.66 -25.13
C GLU A 748 9.64 -11.62 -24.37
N GLY A 749 8.30 -11.44 -24.49
CA GLY A 749 7.31 -12.25 -23.77
C GLY A 749 5.94 -11.61 -23.59
N GLY A 750 5.38 -10.94 -24.60
CA GLY A 750 4.00 -10.41 -24.58
C GLY A 750 3.36 -10.53 -25.96
N GLU A 751 2.25 -11.26 -26.03
CA GLU A 751 1.41 -11.51 -27.20
C GLU A 751 1.03 -10.23 -27.97
N GLY A 752 1.35 -10.20 -29.24
CA GLY A 752 0.88 -9.20 -30.20
C GLY A 752 1.39 -9.51 -31.61
N GLY A 753 0.55 -10.11 -32.42
CA GLY A 753 0.84 -10.53 -33.78
C GLY A 753 1.32 -9.38 -34.68
N GLY A 754 2.49 -9.55 -35.27
CA GLY A 754 3.03 -8.71 -36.34
C GLY A 754 4.07 -9.48 -37.12
N THR A 755 3.79 -9.73 -38.37
CA THR A 755 4.65 -10.40 -39.33
C THR A 755 6.01 -9.73 -39.53
N GLY A 756 7.12 -10.49 -39.30
CA GLY A 756 8.37 -10.33 -40.05
C GLY A 756 9.46 -9.54 -39.39
N GLN A 757 10.36 -10.21 -38.85
CA GLN A 757 11.82 -10.21 -38.85
C GLN A 757 12.33 -10.90 -37.58
N ILE A 758 13.12 -11.93 -37.72
CA ILE A 758 13.78 -12.62 -36.62
C ILE A 758 14.99 -11.76 -36.27
N ASP A 759 14.83 -10.79 -35.36
CA ASP A 759 15.94 -10.04 -34.75
C ASP A 759 16.32 -10.73 -33.43
N GLY A 760 17.45 -11.41 -33.45
CA GLY A 760 18.05 -12.07 -32.29
C GLY A 760 18.82 -13.32 -32.70
N ASP A 761 19.86 -13.69 -31.92
CA ASP A 761 20.63 -14.94 -32.13
C ASP A 761 19.67 -16.14 -32.17
N ILE A 762 19.57 -16.76 -33.33
CA ILE A 762 18.80 -17.98 -33.55
C ILE A 762 19.41 -19.11 -32.72
N ASP A 763 18.58 -19.83 -31.95
CA ASP A 763 19.09 -20.93 -31.13
C ASP A 763 19.78 -21.96 -32.05
N PRO A 764 20.99 -22.43 -31.72
CA PRO A 764 21.75 -23.41 -32.52
C PRO A 764 20.94 -24.67 -32.87
N MET A 765 19.92 -25.01 -32.09
CA MET A 765 19.05 -26.17 -32.33
C MET A 765 17.76 -25.83 -33.11
N PHE A 766 17.62 -24.60 -33.58
CA PHE A 766 16.41 -24.15 -34.29
C PHE A 766 16.11 -25.00 -35.54
N LYS A 767 17.08 -25.22 -36.38
CA LYS A 767 16.96 -25.97 -37.63
C LYS A 767 16.58 -27.45 -37.41
N GLU A 768 17.24 -28.07 -36.42
CA GLU A 768 16.96 -29.45 -36.03
C GLU A 768 15.55 -29.59 -35.38
N ALA A 769 15.14 -28.58 -34.59
CA ALA A 769 13.81 -28.55 -34.01
C ALA A 769 12.72 -28.32 -35.06
N ALA A 770 12.97 -27.47 -36.05
CA ALA A 770 12.09 -27.26 -37.21
C ALA A 770 11.86 -28.57 -37.99
N GLN A 771 12.94 -29.28 -38.33
CA GLN A 771 12.88 -30.59 -39.02
C GLN A 771 12.09 -31.61 -38.21
N LEU A 772 12.35 -31.71 -36.89
CA LEU A 772 11.64 -32.64 -35.99
C LEU A 772 10.13 -32.36 -35.96
N ILE A 773 9.73 -31.09 -35.93
CA ILE A 773 8.31 -30.71 -35.87
C ILE A 773 7.60 -30.98 -37.17
N VAL A 774 8.26 -30.72 -38.31
CA VAL A 774 7.69 -31.01 -39.63
C VAL A 774 7.62 -32.53 -39.89
N ASP A 775 8.62 -33.30 -39.48
CA ASP A 775 8.59 -34.77 -39.60
C ASP A 775 7.48 -35.42 -38.78
N MET A 776 7.30 -34.91 -37.57
CA MET A 776 6.28 -35.44 -36.64
C MET A 776 4.90 -34.81 -36.83
N GLN A 777 4.77 -33.76 -37.63
CA GLN A 777 3.53 -32.97 -37.80
C GLN A 777 2.89 -32.58 -36.46
N GLN A 778 3.70 -32.29 -35.45
CA GLN A 778 3.23 -31.98 -34.10
C GLN A 778 4.02 -30.84 -33.47
N GLY A 779 3.43 -29.64 -33.39
CA GLY A 779 4.01 -28.44 -32.79
C GLY A 779 3.91 -28.46 -31.25
N SER A 780 4.71 -29.29 -30.58
CA SER A 780 4.67 -29.49 -29.13
C SER A 780 6.02 -29.14 -28.49
N THR A 781 5.99 -28.16 -27.55
CA THR A 781 7.16 -27.77 -26.74
C THR A 781 7.75 -28.96 -25.96
N SER A 782 6.90 -29.85 -25.48
CA SER A 782 7.34 -31.06 -24.76
C SER A 782 8.00 -32.11 -25.67
N LEU A 783 7.73 -32.08 -26.97
CA LEU A 783 8.40 -32.92 -27.97
C LEU A 783 9.87 -32.48 -28.14
N ILE A 784 10.06 -31.16 -28.30
CA ILE A 784 11.41 -30.54 -28.41
C ILE A 784 12.19 -30.79 -27.12
N GLN A 785 11.57 -30.57 -25.96
CA GLN A 785 12.21 -30.79 -24.66
C GLN A 785 12.73 -32.21 -24.48
N ARG A 786 11.92 -33.22 -24.80
CA ARG A 786 12.27 -34.63 -24.67
C ARG A 786 13.31 -35.07 -25.68
N LYS A 787 13.19 -34.59 -26.91
CA LYS A 787 14.08 -35.06 -27.99
C LYS A 787 15.50 -34.50 -27.83
N PHE A 788 15.61 -33.22 -27.46
CA PHE A 788 16.90 -32.54 -27.31
C PHE A 788 17.39 -32.45 -25.85
N SER A 789 16.66 -33.02 -24.89
CA SER A 789 17.03 -33.02 -23.48
C SER A 789 17.34 -31.61 -22.92
N ILE A 790 16.55 -30.59 -23.35
CA ILE A 790 16.71 -29.18 -22.98
C ILE A 790 15.64 -28.75 -21.96
N GLY A 791 15.93 -27.67 -21.21
CA GLY A 791 14.95 -27.12 -20.25
C GLY A 791 13.69 -26.55 -20.94
N TYR A 792 12.56 -26.56 -20.20
CA TYR A 792 11.26 -26.09 -20.71
C TYR A 792 11.31 -24.68 -21.32
N ASN A 793 11.99 -23.73 -20.64
CA ASN A 793 12.12 -22.35 -21.11
C ASN A 793 12.90 -22.23 -22.44
N ARG A 794 13.92 -23.06 -22.65
CA ARG A 794 14.67 -23.06 -23.92
C ARG A 794 13.84 -23.70 -25.04
N ALA A 795 13.15 -24.81 -24.77
CA ALA A 795 12.22 -25.43 -25.72
C ALA A 795 11.07 -24.49 -26.10
N GLY A 796 10.57 -23.68 -25.12
CA GLY A 796 9.59 -22.63 -25.37
C GLY A 796 10.11 -21.57 -26.34
N ARG A 797 11.31 -21.02 -26.10
CA ARG A 797 11.93 -20.02 -27.00
C ARG A 797 12.13 -20.54 -28.41
N ILE A 798 12.58 -21.79 -28.58
CA ILE A 798 12.71 -22.40 -29.90
C ILE A 798 11.35 -22.50 -30.59
N MET A 799 10.31 -22.88 -29.85
CA MET A 799 8.93 -22.94 -30.36
C MET A 799 8.40 -21.59 -30.82
N ASP A 800 8.73 -20.51 -30.08
CA ASP A 800 8.34 -19.15 -30.43
C ASP A 800 9.13 -18.61 -31.64
N GLN A 801 10.40 -19.00 -31.77
CA GLN A 801 11.19 -18.74 -32.99
C GLN A 801 10.60 -19.47 -34.23
N LEU A 802 10.12 -20.70 -34.04
CA LEU A 802 9.45 -21.47 -35.11
C LEU A 802 8.08 -20.85 -35.51
N GLU A 803 7.37 -20.24 -34.58
CA GLU A 803 6.16 -19.45 -34.86
C GLU A 803 6.49 -18.19 -35.68
N LYS A 804 7.49 -17.42 -35.26
CA LYS A 804 7.96 -16.23 -35.98
C LYS A 804 8.47 -16.57 -37.40
N ALA A 805 9.07 -17.74 -37.57
CA ALA A 805 9.46 -18.28 -38.85
C ALA A 805 8.30 -18.78 -39.70
N GLY A 806 7.09 -18.79 -39.19
CA GLY A 806 5.90 -19.30 -39.89
C GLY A 806 5.90 -20.81 -40.10
N ILE A 807 6.68 -21.57 -39.34
CA ILE A 807 6.74 -23.04 -39.39
C ILE A 807 5.60 -23.65 -38.56
N VAL A 808 5.25 -23.04 -37.43
CA VAL A 808 4.12 -23.43 -36.59
C VAL A 808 3.16 -22.26 -36.42
N GLY A 809 1.91 -22.57 -36.18
CA GLY A 809 0.86 -21.59 -35.90
C GLY A 809 0.90 -21.07 -34.43
N PRO A 810 0.04 -20.10 -34.09
CA PRO A 810 -0.02 -19.48 -32.79
C PRO A 810 -0.40 -20.49 -31.69
N THR A 811 -0.05 -20.13 -30.44
CA THR A 811 -0.33 -20.96 -29.28
C THR A 811 -1.84 -21.18 -29.09
N ARG A 812 -2.25 -22.42 -28.82
CA ARG A 812 -3.66 -22.81 -28.57
C ARG A 812 -3.85 -23.33 -27.14
N GLY A 813 -3.22 -22.66 -26.17
CA GLY A 813 -3.26 -23.07 -24.78
C GLY A 813 -2.50 -24.37 -24.51
N ALA A 814 -3.11 -25.37 -23.87
CA ALA A 814 -2.45 -26.64 -23.56
C ALA A 814 -2.35 -27.62 -24.74
N LYS A 815 -2.94 -27.31 -25.91
CA LYS A 815 -2.89 -28.17 -27.10
C LYS A 815 -1.63 -27.91 -27.94
N PRO A 816 -1.08 -28.92 -28.65
CA PRO A 816 0.01 -28.71 -29.60
C PRO A 816 -0.37 -27.66 -30.65
N ARG A 817 0.61 -26.82 -31.03
CA ARG A 817 0.43 -25.83 -32.09
C ARG A 817 0.29 -26.52 -33.44
N GLU A 818 -0.44 -25.93 -34.35
CA GLU A 818 -0.61 -26.43 -35.72
C GLU A 818 0.70 -26.28 -36.51
N VAL A 819 1.10 -27.29 -37.26
CA VAL A 819 2.26 -27.21 -38.12
C VAL A 819 1.83 -26.67 -39.49
N LEU A 820 2.42 -25.54 -39.88
CA LEU A 820 2.07 -24.83 -41.14
C LEU A 820 2.87 -25.31 -42.34
N CYS A 821 3.96 -26.07 -42.15
CA CYS A 821 4.76 -26.67 -43.17
C CYS A 821 4.21 -28.09 -43.48
N VAL A 822 3.98 -28.37 -44.74
CA VAL A 822 3.40 -29.64 -45.19
C VAL A 822 4.47 -30.73 -45.26
N ASP A 823 5.66 -30.39 -45.74
CA ASP A 823 6.78 -31.31 -45.93
C ASP A 823 8.15 -30.60 -45.73
N GLN A 824 9.22 -31.38 -45.86
CA GLN A 824 10.59 -30.84 -45.72
C GLN A 824 10.98 -29.88 -46.83
N THR A 825 10.40 -30.00 -48.02
CA THR A 825 10.69 -29.10 -49.15
C THR A 825 10.11 -27.69 -48.88
N ASP A 826 8.92 -27.61 -48.30
CA ASP A 826 8.30 -26.35 -47.85
C ASP A 826 9.12 -25.71 -46.69
N LEU A 827 9.65 -26.56 -45.79
CA LEU A 827 10.54 -26.10 -44.72
C LEU A 827 11.82 -25.47 -45.25
N GLU A 828 12.49 -26.15 -46.19
CA GLU A 828 13.74 -25.65 -46.81
C GLU A 828 13.49 -24.34 -47.57
N MET A 829 12.37 -24.23 -48.25
CA MET A 829 11.98 -23.01 -48.96
C MET A 829 11.77 -21.84 -47.96
N ARG A 830 11.16 -22.09 -46.83
CA ARG A 830 10.94 -21.05 -45.78
C ARG A 830 12.21 -20.68 -45.04
N LEU A 831 13.08 -21.66 -44.76
CA LEU A 831 14.39 -21.41 -44.16
C LEU A 831 15.31 -20.60 -45.06
N SER A 832 15.32 -20.93 -46.40
CA SER A 832 16.10 -20.14 -47.35
C SER A 832 15.61 -18.72 -47.56
N ASN A 833 14.30 -18.46 -47.42
CA ASN A 833 13.74 -17.10 -47.44
C ASN A 833 14.12 -16.29 -46.21
N LEU A 834 14.50 -16.94 -45.11
CA LEU A 834 14.95 -16.32 -43.88
C LEU A 834 16.48 -16.18 -43.76
N ASN A 835 17.22 -16.60 -44.80
CA ASN A 835 18.72 -16.64 -44.83
C ASN A 835 19.30 -17.52 -43.70
N ILE A 836 18.63 -18.59 -43.26
CA ILE A 836 19.03 -19.50 -42.18
C ILE A 836 19.52 -20.85 -42.75
#